data_8a2e20446e588db9740663887f21e8c0
#
_entry.id   8a2e20446e588db9740663887f21e8c0
#
_cell.length_a   1.000
_cell.length_b   1.000
_cell.length_c   1.000
_cell.angle_alpha   90.00
_cell.angle_beta   90.00
_cell.angle_gamma   90.00
#
_symmetry.space_group_name_H-M   'P 1'
#
loop_
_entity.id
_entity.type
_entity.pdbx_description
1 polymer ?
#
loop_
_entity_poly.entity_id
_entity_poly.type
_entity_poly.pdbx_seq_one_letter_code
_entity_poly.pdbx_strand_id
1 'polypeptide(L)'
;MKFLLLALLVLPLTVFSQIIGKVVESDSKEPVVGAKIQCSNGERVMTDVDGVFLIKATTFPVTLITVMNSFLNDTTEVKVAGEVIILLEVPVKTISAVVVSAGRRQQRVEDVPVSMEIIRPALIDNKGITDLEQAVDQSPGVYTMDGQVSIRGGSGFAYGTGSRVLLLWNGMPLLSGYAGDTQWNAIPMEQASQIEIMKGASSVLYGSGALNGVIALTEKEPGLTPETKVKIQTGVYGDPKRESLRWWSTNPMNQQVEVYRGQMFKQAGYTLSTTLFRNDGYRQGETEARGRVSGTVYFRFNNASRLKAGIGYNYQMQKAGNFLIWQSDTLGYTPSGGADTSNAASTLTYNLGQRLFIDPYLKFTDKKNNKHALKTRIYFANNENLTNSSQSNGATIYFTEYQFQRKFSGGTTITSGLSNIYNSVSSSLFGDHRSNNASVYSQFEKKINKLDITGGARIEHFIMDGKLGDSDFYFGNDTSGLAKLPVYPILRIGAHYELFKYTHLRASFGQGIRYPSVAERYTQTNVGSLNIFPNPNLRPEVGWAAEIGVKQGVKIGDWKGMLDIAAFINEYNNMMEFTFGVYKPDSVTLTPGNLKNYLGFQAQNAEKARISGIEFSFNSTGSIGDLQIVSLLGYTYMNPISLNTNPNYLSFMSDTNGRILKYRFKHLAKADVELTYKKLSLGFSCRYNSNMTNIDRVFQEDLDPTSAEIYILPGLKDYREKYNKGALVFDARIALPASENYRVSFIVNNLLNNEYTTRPGDIQPPRSFLMQIQMKF
;
A
#
# COMPACT_ATOMS: atom_id res chain seq x y z
N MET A 1 35.25 23.91 27.70
CA MET A 1 34.10 23.16 27.23
C MET A 1 34.38 21.67 27.02
N LYS A 2 35.29 21.07 27.83
CA LYS A 2 35.65 19.63 27.77
C LYS A 2 35.46 18.90 29.14
N PHE A 3 34.84 19.54 30.13
CA PHE A 3 34.61 18.95 31.45
C PHE A 3 33.13 18.72 31.79
N LEU A 4 32.18 19.03 30.88
CA LEU A 4 30.72 18.83 31.13
C LEU A 4 30.17 17.52 30.55
N LEU A 5 30.99 16.76 29.83
CA LEU A 5 30.56 15.47 29.19
C LEU A 5 30.94 14.22 30.03
N LEU A 6 31.66 14.36 31.12
CA LEU A 6 32.09 13.22 31.96
C LEU A 6 31.28 13.04 33.24
N ALA A 7 30.39 13.97 33.57
CA ALA A 7 29.55 13.91 34.78
C ALA A 7 28.21 13.17 34.62
N LEU A 8 27.86 12.69 33.40
CA LEU A 8 26.60 11.98 33.12
C LEU A 8 26.74 10.44 33.14
N LEU A 9 27.89 9.91 33.52
CA LEU A 9 28.19 8.47 33.40
C LEU A 9 28.29 7.71 34.75
N VAL A 10 27.96 8.36 35.86
CA VAL A 10 27.97 7.68 37.19
C VAL A 10 26.65 8.00 37.91
N LEU A 11 25.54 7.51 37.39
CA LEU A 11 24.36 7.24 38.22
C LEU A 11 24.42 5.78 38.66
N PRO A 12 24.30 5.46 39.94
CA PRO A 12 24.26 4.07 40.38
C PRO A 12 23.03 3.39 39.76
N LEU A 13 23.29 2.39 38.92
CA LEU A 13 22.30 1.43 38.46
C LEU A 13 21.80 0.63 39.66
N THR A 14 20.82 1.13 40.39
CA THR A 14 20.05 0.27 41.29
C THR A 14 19.29 -0.72 40.40
N VAL A 15 19.78 -1.93 40.29
CA VAL A 15 19.14 -3.06 39.67
C VAL A 15 17.92 -3.39 40.52
N PHE A 16 16.77 -2.74 40.21
CA PHE A 16 15.50 -3.20 40.73
C PHE A 16 15.10 -4.44 39.91
N SER A 17 15.00 -5.58 40.59
CA SER A 17 14.44 -6.81 40.04
C SER A 17 12.96 -6.56 39.72
N GLN A 18 12.60 -6.43 38.44
CA GLN A 18 11.24 -6.12 37.99
C GLN A 18 10.81 -7.08 36.89
N ILE A 19 9.53 -7.43 36.91
CA ILE A 19 8.86 -8.14 35.83
C ILE A 19 8.08 -7.10 35.04
N ILE A 20 8.40 -6.97 33.77
CA ILE A 20 7.61 -6.18 32.82
C ILE A 20 6.86 -7.18 31.94
N GLY A 21 5.53 -7.14 31.99
CA GLY A 21 4.74 -8.09 31.24
C GLY A 21 3.77 -7.44 30.27
N LYS A 22 3.43 -8.17 29.23
CA LYS A 22 2.38 -7.80 28.29
C LYS A 22 1.31 -8.89 28.27
N VAL A 23 0.06 -8.50 28.52
CA VAL A 23 -1.09 -9.40 28.38
C VAL A 23 -1.73 -9.16 27.04
N VAL A 24 -1.83 -10.19 26.23
CA VAL A 24 -2.48 -10.15 24.93
C VAL A 24 -3.46 -11.30 24.79
N GLU A 25 -4.52 -11.11 24.04
CA GLU A 25 -5.41 -12.17 23.63
C GLU A 25 -4.63 -13.20 22.80
N SER A 26 -4.78 -14.47 23.12
CA SER A 26 -3.99 -15.56 22.49
C SER A 26 -4.14 -15.62 20.98
N ASP A 27 -5.33 -15.35 20.46
CA ASP A 27 -5.64 -15.48 19.04
C ASP A 27 -5.44 -14.17 18.28
N SER A 28 -6.02 -13.07 18.74
CA SER A 28 -5.96 -11.77 18.06
C SER A 28 -4.65 -11.02 18.30
N LYS A 29 -3.87 -11.42 19.31
CA LYS A 29 -2.71 -10.69 19.85
C LYS A 29 -3.06 -9.25 20.26
N GLU A 30 -4.36 -8.94 20.39
CA GLU A 30 -4.79 -7.64 20.95
C GLU A 30 -4.31 -7.47 22.37
N PRO A 31 -3.80 -6.28 22.73
CA PRO A 31 -3.54 -5.95 24.11
C PRO A 31 -4.81 -6.07 24.95
N VAL A 32 -4.76 -6.86 26.00
CA VAL A 32 -5.86 -6.98 26.94
C VAL A 32 -5.76 -5.87 27.97
N VAL A 33 -6.53 -4.80 27.75
CA VAL A 33 -6.55 -3.59 28.60
C VAL A 33 -7.34 -3.86 29.87
N GLY A 34 -6.74 -3.54 31.03
CA GLY A 34 -7.40 -3.68 32.32
C GLY A 34 -7.47 -5.12 32.84
N ALA A 35 -6.68 -6.04 32.28
CA ALA A 35 -6.47 -7.36 32.88
C ALA A 35 -5.85 -7.21 34.28
N LYS A 36 -6.40 -7.91 35.25
CA LYS A 36 -5.91 -7.88 36.64
C LYS A 36 -4.85 -8.97 36.80
N ILE A 37 -3.66 -8.59 37.21
CA ILE A 37 -2.57 -9.50 37.50
C ILE A 37 -2.32 -9.48 39.01
N GLN A 38 -2.36 -10.66 39.62
CA GLN A 38 -2.00 -10.86 41.01
C GLN A 38 -0.72 -11.67 41.06
N CYS A 39 0.32 -11.14 41.69
CA CYS A 39 1.58 -11.82 41.92
C CYS A 39 1.55 -12.57 43.25
N SER A 40 2.26 -13.70 43.34
CA SER A 40 2.41 -14.49 44.57
C SER A 40 3.06 -13.70 45.72
N ASN A 41 3.75 -12.60 45.45
CA ASN A 41 4.30 -11.69 46.46
C ASN A 41 3.25 -10.72 47.06
N GLY A 42 1.96 -10.82 46.62
CA GLY A 42 0.85 -9.99 47.06
C GLY A 42 0.62 -8.74 46.24
N GLU A 43 1.51 -8.35 45.33
CA GLU A 43 1.34 -7.19 44.46
C GLU A 43 0.21 -7.43 43.44
N ARG A 44 -0.61 -6.42 43.22
CA ARG A 44 -1.71 -6.43 42.23
C ARG A 44 -1.59 -5.25 41.31
N VAL A 45 -1.60 -5.53 40.02
CA VAL A 45 -1.53 -4.51 38.96
C VAL A 45 -2.59 -4.75 37.90
N MET A 46 -2.84 -3.77 37.06
CA MET A 46 -3.67 -3.90 35.87
C MET A 46 -2.90 -3.49 34.63
N THR A 47 -3.21 -4.13 33.51
CA THR A 47 -2.62 -3.78 32.23
C THR A 47 -3.09 -2.40 31.73
N ASP A 48 -2.18 -1.68 31.11
CA ASP A 48 -2.42 -0.41 30.43
C ASP A 48 -3.08 -0.59 29.04
N VAL A 49 -3.16 0.50 28.24
CA VAL A 49 -3.76 0.52 26.90
C VAL A 49 -3.06 -0.36 25.87
N ASP A 50 -1.81 -0.71 26.10
CA ASP A 50 -1.00 -1.59 25.28
C ASP A 50 -0.93 -3.01 25.87
N GLY A 51 -1.73 -3.28 26.92
CA GLY A 51 -1.72 -4.56 27.63
C GLY A 51 -0.50 -4.76 28.54
N VAL A 52 0.30 -3.70 28.79
CA VAL A 52 1.53 -3.80 29.57
C VAL A 52 1.28 -3.61 31.05
N PHE A 53 2.01 -4.36 31.88
CA PHE A 53 2.02 -4.23 33.34
C PHE A 53 3.45 -4.30 33.89
N LEU A 54 3.62 -3.81 35.10
CA LEU A 54 4.88 -3.82 35.83
C LEU A 54 4.67 -4.34 37.24
N ILE A 55 5.45 -5.35 37.63
CA ILE A 55 5.49 -5.92 38.97
C ILE A 55 6.89 -5.85 39.53
N LYS A 56 7.02 -5.43 40.79
CA LYS A 56 8.28 -5.44 41.54
C LYS A 56 8.37 -6.77 42.27
N ALA A 57 9.34 -7.61 41.92
CA ALA A 57 9.60 -8.86 42.60
C ALA A 57 11.06 -8.88 43.05
N THR A 58 11.26 -9.14 44.32
CA THR A 58 12.61 -9.23 44.95
C THR A 58 13.08 -10.68 45.07
N THR A 59 12.17 -11.63 44.99
CA THR A 59 12.43 -13.08 45.07
C THR A 59 11.79 -13.80 43.90
N PHE A 60 12.45 -14.82 43.37
CA PHE A 60 12.00 -15.70 42.30
C PHE A 60 12.12 -17.16 42.70
N PRO A 61 11.28 -18.09 42.17
CA PRO A 61 10.21 -17.84 41.18
C PRO A 61 8.98 -17.14 41.80
N VAL A 62 8.24 -16.39 40.96
CA VAL A 62 6.92 -15.86 41.32
C VAL A 62 5.84 -16.37 40.37
N THR A 63 4.63 -16.51 40.87
CA THR A 63 3.45 -16.90 40.06
C THR A 63 2.60 -15.70 39.83
N LEU A 64 2.25 -15.45 38.57
CA LEU A 64 1.34 -14.40 38.12
C LEU A 64 -0.01 -15.05 37.76
N ILE A 65 -1.08 -14.67 38.42
CA ILE A 65 -2.43 -15.05 38.10
C ILE A 65 -3.08 -13.89 37.37
N THR A 66 -3.43 -14.09 36.11
CA THR A 66 -4.05 -13.07 35.26
C THR A 66 -5.52 -13.37 35.04
N VAL A 67 -6.36 -12.40 35.36
CA VAL A 67 -7.84 -12.52 35.29
C VAL A 67 -8.41 -11.38 34.48
N MET A 68 -9.26 -11.70 33.49
CA MET A 68 -10.03 -10.73 32.72
C MET A 68 -11.39 -11.37 32.34
N ASN A 69 -12.46 -10.57 32.46
CA ASN A 69 -13.79 -11.06 32.06
C ASN A 69 -13.79 -11.45 30.57
N SER A 70 -14.39 -12.57 30.24
CA SER A 70 -14.47 -13.17 28.90
C SER A 70 -13.21 -13.91 28.44
N PHE A 71 -12.19 -14.09 29.28
CA PHE A 71 -10.99 -14.87 29.00
C PHE A 71 -10.87 -16.02 30.03
N LEU A 72 -10.17 -17.09 29.65
CA LEU A 72 -9.70 -18.09 30.62
C LEU A 72 -8.64 -17.43 31.52
N ASN A 73 -8.69 -17.74 32.81
CA ASN A 73 -7.65 -17.28 33.73
C ASN A 73 -6.33 -17.95 33.33
N ASP A 74 -5.24 -17.20 33.31
CA ASP A 74 -3.91 -17.70 33.09
C ASP A 74 -3.10 -17.69 34.38
N THR A 75 -2.22 -18.67 34.51
CA THR A 75 -1.28 -18.77 35.62
C THR A 75 0.11 -18.99 35.06
N THR A 76 0.95 -17.96 35.11
CA THR A 76 2.30 -17.94 34.54
C THR A 76 3.34 -17.94 35.66
N GLU A 77 4.27 -18.91 35.68
CA GLU A 77 5.44 -18.90 36.55
C GLU A 77 6.60 -18.12 35.92
N VAL A 78 7.13 -17.12 36.64
CA VAL A 78 8.28 -16.32 36.22
C VAL A 78 9.46 -16.65 37.09
N LYS A 79 10.50 -17.24 36.50
CA LYS A 79 11.68 -17.77 37.20
C LYS A 79 12.80 -16.75 37.44
N VAL A 80 12.83 -15.70 36.63
CA VAL A 80 13.85 -14.63 36.69
C VAL A 80 13.20 -13.29 36.35
N ALA A 81 13.82 -12.20 36.83
CA ALA A 81 13.41 -10.86 36.42
C ALA A 81 13.56 -10.68 34.90
N GLY A 82 12.59 -10.03 34.26
CA GLY A 82 12.64 -9.82 32.83
C GLY A 82 11.26 -9.62 32.19
N GLU A 83 11.20 -9.84 30.89
CA GLU A 83 9.99 -9.70 30.10
C GLU A 83 9.15 -11.00 30.14
N VAL A 84 7.82 -10.86 30.32
CA VAL A 84 6.88 -11.95 30.22
C VAL A 84 5.71 -11.55 29.33
N ILE A 85 5.34 -12.43 28.39
CA ILE A 85 4.13 -12.29 27.59
C ILE A 85 3.10 -13.30 28.09
N ILE A 86 1.96 -12.79 28.56
CA ILE A 86 0.84 -13.61 29.04
C ILE A 86 -0.20 -13.64 27.93
N LEU A 87 -0.53 -14.85 27.49
CA LEU A 87 -1.52 -15.09 26.44
C LEU A 87 -2.86 -15.50 27.08
N LEU A 88 -3.81 -14.57 27.16
CA LEU A 88 -5.15 -14.89 27.61
C LEU A 88 -5.95 -15.56 26.49
N GLU A 89 -6.43 -16.77 26.74
CA GLU A 89 -7.25 -17.51 25.79
C GLU A 89 -8.73 -17.15 25.94
N VAL A 90 -9.40 -16.90 24.81
CA VAL A 90 -10.85 -17.00 24.72
C VAL A 90 -11.20 -18.49 24.56
N PRO A 91 -12.32 -18.99 25.14
CA PRO A 91 -12.61 -20.45 25.19
C PRO A 91 -12.73 -21.21 23.85
N VAL A 92 -12.24 -20.68 22.74
CA VAL A 92 -12.28 -21.34 21.41
C VAL A 92 -10.93 -21.13 20.68
N LYS A 93 -10.22 -22.22 20.39
CA LYS A 93 -8.93 -22.23 19.65
C LYS A 93 -9.12 -22.03 18.13
N THR A 94 -8.45 -21.03 17.53
CA THR A 94 -8.39 -20.78 16.07
C THR A 94 -6.99 -20.51 15.52
N ILE A 95 -6.83 -20.62 14.19
CA ILE A 95 -5.55 -20.75 13.46
C ILE A 95 -5.24 -19.45 12.69
N SER A 96 -5.30 -18.25 13.24
CA SER A 96 -5.41 -17.06 12.38
C SER A 96 -4.35 -15.98 12.50
N ALA A 97 -4.11 -15.29 11.37
CA ALA A 97 -3.43 -14.01 11.32
C ALA A 97 -4.38 -12.86 11.74
N VAL A 98 -3.83 -11.82 12.35
CA VAL A 98 -4.58 -10.67 12.84
C VAL A 98 -4.41 -9.50 11.87
N VAL A 99 -5.48 -8.80 11.58
CA VAL A 99 -5.52 -7.60 10.74
C VAL A 99 -6.13 -6.42 11.49
N VAL A 100 -5.73 -5.22 11.12
CA VAL A 100 -6.20 -3.97 11.75
C VAL A 100 -7.07 -3.16 10.79
N SER A 101 -6.79 -3.20 9.48
CA SER A 101 -7.39 -2.29 8.50
C SER A 101 -8.89 -2.53 8.28
N ALA A 102 -9.38 -3.76 8.35
CA ALA A 102 -10.76 -4.07 7.98
C ALA A 102 -11.84 -3.38 8.83
N GLY A 103 -11.59 -3.21 10.14
CA GLY A 103 -12.50 -2.58 11.09
C GLY A 103 -11.87 -1.44 11.90
N ARG A 104 -10.67 -1.00 11.52
CA ARG A 104 -9.82 -0.08 12.31
C ARG A 104 -9.56 -0.57 13.74
N ARG A 105 -9.60 -1.86 13.92
CA ARG A 105 -9.28 -2.59 15.14
C ARG A 105 -8.64 -3.93 14.79
N GLN A 106 -7.91 -4.50 15.73
CA GLN A 106 -7.37 -5.85 15.55
C GLN A 106 -8.51 -6.87 15.52
N GLN A 107 -8.49 -7.75 14.53
CA GLN A 107 -9.45 -8.85 14.37
C GLN A 107 -8.82 -9.97 13.55
N ARG A 108 -9.35 -11.17 13.67
CA ARG A 108 -8.85 -12.31 12.92
C ARG A 108 -9.21 -12.18 11.45
N VAL A 109 -8.30 -12.58 10.55
CA VAL A 109 -8.51 -12.47 9.10
C VAL A 109 -9.70 -13.29 8.60
N GLU A 110 -9.98 -14.42 9.27
CA GLU A 110 -11.14 -15.23 8.92
C GLU A 110 -12.49 -14.58 9.27
N ASP A 111 -12.55 -13.76 10.32
CA ASP A 111 -13.77 -13.07 10.75
C ASP A 111 -14.10 -11.82 9.88
N VAL A 112 -13.19 -11.43 8.98
CA VAL A 112 -13.36 -10.25 8.14
C VAL A 112 -14.29 -10.55 6.96
N PRO A 113 -15.35 -9.75 6.74
CA PRO A 113 -16.34 -10.00 5.68
C PRO A 113 -15.88 -9.56 4.28
N VAL A 114 -14.63 -9.18 4.09
CA VAL A 114 -14.04 -8.79 2.80
C VAL A 114 -12.79 -9.60 2.49
N SER A 115 -12.42 -9.67 1.22
CA SER A 115 -11.15 -10.26 0.80
C SER A 115 -9.98 -9.44 1.33
N MET A 116 -9.09 -10.12 2.05
CA MET A 116 -7.87 -9.52 2.57
C MET A 116 -6.67 -10.43 2.30
N GLU A 117 -5.56 -9.80 1.96
CA GLU A 117 -4.27 -10.44 1.83
C GLU A 117 -3.29 -9.86 2.84
N ILE A 118 -2.46 -10.71 3.42
CA ILE A 118 -1.42 -10.30 4.38
C ILE A 118 -0.08 -10.73 3.82
N ILE A 119 0.79 -9.76 3.57
CA ILE A 119 2.19 -10.01 3.21
C ILE A 119 3.03 -9.79 4.46
N ARG A 120 3.70 -10.84 4.90
CA ARG A 120 4.56 -10.79 6.09
C ARG A 120 5.95 -10.27 5.72
N PRO A 121 6.65 -9.55 6.64
CA PRO A 121 7.99 -9.03 6.39
C PRO A 121 8.98 -10.11 5.94
N ALA A 122 8.89 -11.32 6.48
CA ALA A 122 9.76 -12.43 6.11
C ALA A 122 9.69 -12.78 4.61
N LEU A 123 8.52 -12.64 3.98
CA LEU A 123 8.38 -12.86 2.53
C LEU A 123 9.14 -11.77 1.75
N ILE A 124 9.08 -10.52 2.20
CA ILE A 124 9.76 -9.39 1.58
C ILE A 124 11.27 -9.51 1.75
N ASP A 125 11.70 -9.79 2.98
CA ASP A 125 13.13 -9.89 3.33
C ASP A 125 13.87 -10.95 2.52
N ASN A 126 13.18 -12.02 2.11
CA ASN A 126 13.81 -13.14 1.41
C ASN A 126 13.84 -12.98 -0.12
N LYS A 127 13.21 -11.94 -0.69
CA LYS A 127 13.04 -11.79 -2.14
C LYS A 127 13.90 -10.69 -2.77
N GLY A 128 14.70 -9.99 -1.98
CA GLY A 128 15.48 -8.86 -2.48
C GLY A 128 14.65 -7.66 -2.91
N ILE A 129 13.43 -7.54 -2.39
CA ILE A 129 12.50 -6.44 -2.65
C ILE A 129 13.06 -5.15 -2.07
N THR A 130 13.09 -4.08 -2.85
CA THR A 130 13.68 -2.79 -2.51
C THR A 130 12.67 -1.68 -2.22
N ASP A 131 11.40 -1.91 -2.58
CA ASP A 131 10.30 -0.97 -2.36
C ASP A 131 8.96 -1.67 -2.13
N LEU A 132 7.97 -0.90 -1.69
CA LEU A 132 6.64 -1.43 -1.36
C LEU A 132 5.85 -1.81 -2.62
N GLU A 133 6.08 -1.17 -3.76
CA GLU A 133 5.39 -1.50 -5.01
C GLU A 133 5.67 -2.94 -5.42
N GLN A 134 6.94 -3.35 -5.40
CA GLN A 134 7.35 -4.73 -5.67
C GLN A 134 6.75 -5.72 -4.67
N ALA A 135 6.60 -5.30 -3.39
CA ALA A 135 6.00 -6.16 -2.37
C ALA A 135 4.52 -6.41 -2.62
N VAL A 136 3.74 -5.38 -2.92
CA VAL A 136 2.29 -5.54 -3.16
C VAL A 136 1.99 -6.24 -4.48
N ASP A 137 2.88 -6.11 -5.47
CA ASP A 137 2.78 -6.85 -6.73
C ASP A 137 2.91 -8.38 -6.53
N GLN A 138 3.34 -8.87 -5.37
CA GLN A 138 3.32 -10.30 -5.06
C GLN A 138 1.93 -10.82 -4.69
N SER A 139 0.98 -9.94 -4.37
CA SER A 139 -0.37 -10.34 -3.92
C SER A 139 -1.24 -10.83 -5.07
N PRO A 140 -2.05 -11.90 -4.88
CA PRO A 140 -3.08 -12.31 -5.84
C PRO A 140 -4.04 -11.17 -6.18
N GLY A 141 -4.44 -11.06 -7.45
CA GLY A 141 -5.39 -10.04 -7.92
C GLY A 141 -4.87 -8.60 -7.91
N VAL A 142 -3.60 -8.39 -7.58
CA VAL A 142 -2.93 -7.08 -7.60
C VAL A 142 -1.88 -7.06 -8.68
N TYR A 143 -1.74 -5.96 -9.39
CA TYR A 143 -0.59 -5.66 -10.24
C TYR A 143 -0.28 -4.18 -10.19
N THR A 144 0.96 -3.85 -10.47
CA THR A 144 1.42 -2.46 -10.55
C THR A 144 1.82 -2.13 -11.99
N MET A 145 1.65 -0.89 -12.38
CA MET A 145 1.94 -0.39 -13.69
C MET A 145 2.42 1.06 -13.56
N ASP A 146 3.73 1.24 -13.70
CA ASP A 146 4.36 2.57 -13.64
C ASP A 146 3.99 3.36 -12.36
N GLY A 147 4.16 2.73 -11.20
CA GLY A 147 3.82 3.29 -9.89
C GLY A 147 2.33 3.27 -9.54
N GLN A 148 1.46 2.83 -10.44
CA GLN A 148 0.02 2.72 -10.19
C GLN A 148 -0.37 1.29 -9.82
N VAL A 149 -1.05 1.14 -8.69
CA VAL A 149 -1.58 -0.14 -8.25
C VAL A 149 -2.98 -0.36 -8.78
N SER A 150 -3.21 -1.57 -9.26
CA SER A 150 -4.53 -2.06 -9.66
C SER A 150 -4.89 -3.27 -8.83
N ILE A 151 -6.02 -3.22 -8.15
CA ILE A 151 -6.61 -4.36 -7.45
C ILE A 151 -7.80 -4.84 -8.28
N ARG A 152 -7.81 -6.12 -8.67
CA ARG A 152 -8.89 -6.72 -9.46
C ARG A 152 -9.24 -5.93 -10.73
N GLY A 153 -8.22 -5.34 -11.39
CA GLY A 153 -8.40 -4.59 -12.63
C GLY A 153 -9.06 -3.22 -12.50
N GLY A 154 -9.28 -2.71 -11.29
CA GLY A 154 -9.98 -1.43 -11.07
C GLY A 154 -9.22 -0.19 -11.53
N SER A 155 -7.91 -0.29 -11.73
CA SER A 155 -7.07 0.77 -12.30
C SER A 155 -6.38 0.27 -13.56
N GLY A 156 -6.19 1.16 -14.55
CA GLY A 156 -5.29 0.97 -15.68
C GLY A 156 -4.11 1.91 -15.61
N PHE A 157 -3.44 2.11 -16.73
CA PHE A 157 -2.41 3.10 -16.86
C PHE A 157 -3.01 4.51 -16.89
N ALA A 158 -2.62 5.37 -15.96
CA ALA A 158 -3.15 6.73 -15.82
C ALA A 158 -2.03 7.78 -15.76
N TYR A 159 -0.90 7.50 -16.40
CA TYR A 159 0.22 8.44 -16.57
C TYR A 159 0.74 9.04 -15.25
N GLY A 160 0.74 8.25 -14.17
CA GLY A 160 1.25 8.66 -12.86
C GLY A 160 0.30 9.54 -12.04
N THR A 161 -0.99 9.62 -12.40
CA THR A 161 -1.97 10.44 -11.67
C THR A 161 -3.14 9.63 -11.14
N GLY A 162 -3.69 10.02 -10.00
CA GLY A 162 -4.94 9.53 -9.46
C GLY A 162 -4.95 8.04 -9.08
N SER A 163 -4.67 7.70 -7.82
CA SER A 163 -4.81 6.33 -7.33
C SER A 163 -6.24 6.03 -6.89
N ARG A 164 -6.77 4.86 -7.28
CA ARG A 164 -8.04 4.28 -6.77
C ARG A 164 -7.81 3.35 -5.59
N VAL A 165 -6.57 3.14 -5.21
CA VAL A 165 -6.16 2.36 -4.04
C VAL A 165 -5.44 3.29 -3.06
N LEU A 166 -5.91 3.30 -1.83
CA LEU A 166 -5.37 4.16 -0.79
C LEU A 166 -4.21 3.47 -0.06
N LEU A 167 -3.06 4.12 -0.02
CA LEU A 167 -1.93 3.72 0.79
C LEU A 167 -2.00 4.35 2.18
N LEU A 168 -1.84 3.55 3.22
CA LEU A 168 -1.85 3.98 4.61
C LEU A 168 -0.57 3.59 5.35
N TRP A 169 0.00 4.51 6.09
CA TRP A 169 1.00 4.27 7.12
C TRP A 169 0.43 4.64 8.50
N ASN A 170 0.38 3.67 9.41
CA ASN A 170 -0.24 3.82 10.75
C ASN A 170 -1.71 4.29 10.70
N GLY A 171 -2.42 3.93 9.61
CA GLY A 171 -3.82 4.29 9.39
C GLY A 171 -4.03 5.73 8.89
N MET A 172 -2.98 6.42 8.46
CA MET A 172 -3.02 7.77 7.88
C MET A 172 -2.65 7.72 6.38
N PRO A 173 -3.39 8.44 5.50
CA PRO A 173 -3.17 8.45 4.07
C PRO A 173 -1.76 8.92 3.67
N LEU A 174 -1.19 8.30 2.63
CA LEU A 174 0.11 8.65 2.06
C LEU A 174 0.03 8.67 0.52
N LEU A 175 -0.71 9.63 0.00
CA LEU A 175 -0.79 9.99 -1.42
C LEU A 175 -0.23 11.40 -1.59
N SER A 176 0.31 11.72 -2.77
CA SER A 176 0.73 13.10 -3.04
C SER A 176 -0.47 14.03 -3.17
N GLY A 177 -0.33 15.26 -2.71
CA GLY A 177 -1.41 16.24 -2.75
C GLY A 177 -1.66 16.80 -4.16
N TYR A 178 -0.67 16.76 -5.04
CA TYR A 178 -0.78 17.29 -6.39
C TYR A 178 -1.34 16.25 -7.39
N ALA A 179 -0.82 15.03 -7.41
CA ALA A 179 -1.23 14.01 -8.37
C ALA A 179 -2.15 12.94 -7.79
N GLY A 180 -2.26 12.82 -6.47
CA GLY A 180 -3.01 11.73 -5.83
C GLY A 180 -2.38 10.36 -6.06
N ASP A 181 -1.11 10.32 -6.44
CA ASP A 181 -0.35 9.11 -6.68
C ASP A 181 0.20 8.50 -5.38
N THR A 182 0.42 7.19 -5.43
CA THR A 182 0.94 6.43 -4.29
C THR A 182 2.43 6.68 -4.09
N GLN A 183 2.83 7.06 -2.88
CA GLN A 183 4.22 7.38 -2.55
C GLN A 183 4.95 6.15 -1.98
N TRP A 184 5.20 5.15 -2.83
CA TRP A 184 5.75 3.84 -2.48
C TRP A 184 7.04 3.90 -1.67
N ASN A 185 7.97 4.75 -2.11
CA ASN A 185 9.30 4.85 -1.53
C ASN A 185 9.33 5.61 -0.19
N ALA A 186 8.26 6.35 0.15
CA ALA A 186 8.17 7.07 1.42
C ALA A 186 7.83 6.15 2.61
N ILE A 187 7.45 4.90 2.36
CA ILE A 187 7.10 3.93 3.41
C ILE A 187 8.36 3.26 3.96
N PRO A 188 8.60 3.31 5.29
CA PRO A 188 9.69 2.59 5.94
C PRO A 188 9.32 1.11 6.14
N MET A 189 9.47 0.28 5.10
CA MET A 189 9.10 -1.15 5.12
C MET A 189 9.87 -1.93 6.21
N GLU A 190 11.09 -1.55 6.49
CA GLU A 190 11.95 -2.14 7.52
C GLU A 190 11.40 -1.97 8.95
N GLN A 191 10.45 -1.03 9.13
CA GLN A 191 9.71 -0.82 10.38
C GLN A 191 8.32 -1.48 10.37
N ALA A 192 7.84 -1.97 9.23
CA ALA A 192 6.50 -2.52 9.14
C ALA A 192 6.35 -3.85 9.89
N SER A 193 5.23 -4.03 10.57
CA SER A 193 4.85 -5.30 11.19
C SER A 193 4.30 -6.27 10.16
N GLN A 194 3.50 -5.77 9.21
CA GLN A 194 2.90 -6.49 8.08
C GLN A 194 2.32 -5.51 7.07
N ILE A 195 2.06 -6.00 5.86
CA ILE A 195 1.30 -5.29 4.84
C ILE A 195 -0.07 -5.95 4.73
N GLU A 196 -1.12 -5.18 4.88
CA GLU A 196 -2.50 -5.61 4.74
C GLU A 196 -3.08 -5.02 3.45
N ILE A 197 -3.60 -5.86 2.58
CA ILE A 197 -4.24 -5.45 1.32
C ILE A 197 -5.71 -5.82 1.40
N MET A 198 -6.56 -4.81 1.54
CA MET A 198 -8.00 -4.95 1.55
C MET A 198 -8.54 -4.68 0.15
N LYS A 199 -9.28 -5.65 -0.42
CA LYS A 199 -9.75 -5.59 -1.80
C LYS A 199 -11.22 -5.14 -1.85
N GLY A 200 -11.56 -4.30 -2.83
CA GLY A 200 -12.90 -3.72 -3.00
C GLY A 200 -13.11 -2.40 -2.28
N ALA A 201 -14.29 -1.80 -2.47
CA ALA A 201 -14.63 -0.46 -1.99
C ALA A 201 -14.59 -0.35 -0.47
N SER A 202 -13.78 0.56 0.05
CA SER A 202 -13.52 0.74 1.49
C SER A 202 -13.60 2.20 1.93
N SER A 203 -14.24 3.04 1.13
CA SER A 203 -14.32 4.49 1.38
C SER A 203 -15.10 4.85 2.66
N VAL A 204 -15.95 3.99 3.19
CA VAL A 204 -16.64 4.26 4.46
C VAL A 204 -15.65 4.53 5.58
N LEU A 205 -14.63 3.70 5.75
CA LEU A 205 -13.64 3.90 6.81
C LEU A 205 -12.52 4.89 6.42
N TYR A 206 -12.16 4.95 5.14
CA TYR A 206 -10.94 5.58 4.71
C TYR A 206 -11.12 6.78 3.79
N GLY A 207 -12.34 6.98 3.25
CA GLY A 207 -12.68 8.12 2.40
C GLY A 207 -12.21 8.00 0.97
N SER A 208 -12.03 9.15 0.34
CA SER A 208 -11.57 9.27 -1.04
C SER A 208 -10.23 8.56 -1.27
N GLY A 209 -10.10 7.91 -2.44
CA GLY A 209 -8.94 7.11 -2.80
C GLY A 209 -9.05 5.63 -2.43
N ALA A 210 -9.98 5.24 -1.53
CA ALA A 210 -10.24 3.84 -1.19
C ALA A 210 -11.39 3.23 -2.03
N LEU A 211 -11.54 3.67 -3.28
CA LEU A 211 -12.59 3.23 -4.20
C LEU A 211 -12.42 1.77 -4.61
N ASN A 212 -11.18 1.33 -4.78
CA ASN A 212 -10.84 -0.01 -5.28
C ASN A 212 -10.15 -0.90 -4.24
N GLY A 213 -9.67 -0.32 -3.16
CA GLY A 213 -9.03 -1.02 -2.07
C GLY A 213 -8.13 -0.16 -1.22
N VAL A 214 -7.51 -0.80 -0.24
CA VAL A 214 -6.59 -0.15 0.71
C VAL A 214 -5.37 -1.04 0.90
N ILE A 215 -4.20 -0.44 0.87
CA ILE A 215 -2.93 -1.04 1.29
C ILE A 215 -2.53 -0.37 2.59
N ALA A 216 -2.52 -1.11 3.68
CA ALA A 216 -2.24 -0.58 4.99
C ALA A 216 -1.00 -1.23 5.62
N LEU A 217 -0.09 -0.40 6.09
CA LEU A 217 1.05 -0.82 6.86
C LEU A 217 0.97 -0.21 8.27
N THR A 218 1.33 -1.04 9.23
CA THR A 218 1.42 -0.61 10.63
C THR A 218 2.85 -0.80 11.09
N GLU A 219 3.37 0.18 11.80
CA GLU A 219 4.70 0.13 12.37
C GLU A 219 4.77 -0.97 13.44
N LYS A 220 5.90 -1.68 13.48
CA LYS A 220 6.20 -2.66 14.52
C LYS A 220 6.46 -1.95 15.84
N GLU A 221 5.75 -2.33 16.88
CA GLU A 221 6.09 -1.86 18.23
C GLU A 221 7.40 -2.51 18.71
N PRO A 222 8.35 -1.73 19.21
CA PRO A 222 9.61 -2.27 19.72
C PRO A 222 9.38 -3.06 21.02
N GLY A 223 10.17 -4.12 21.21
CA GLY A 223 10.23 -4.87 22.47
C GLY A 223 11.06 -4.17 23.55
N LEU A 224 11.05 -4.74 24.76
CA LEU A 224 11.92 -4.29 25.87
C LEU A 224 13.38 -4.61 25.56
N THR A 225 13.64 -5.77 25.00
CA THR A 225 14.96 -6.12 24.47
C THR A 225 15.24 -5.28 23.24
N PRO A 226 16.38 -4.56 23.18
CA PRO A 226 16.73 -3.79 22.01
C PRO A 226 16.89 -4.71 20.80
N GLU A 227 16.28 -4.35 19.69
CA GLU A 227 16.42 -5.06 18.42
C GLU A 227 17.15 -4.17 17.41
N THR A 228 18.25 -4.67 16.86
CA THR A 228 18.94 -4.04 15.73
C THR A 228 18.93 -4.97 14.56
N LYS A 229 18.52 -4.49 13.39
CA LYS A 229 18.60 -5.21 12.12
C LYS A 229 19.42 -4.41 11.13
N VAL A 230 20.30 -5.08 10.41
CA VAL A 230 21.04 -4.52 9.29
C VAL A 230 20.83 -5.42 8.09
N LYS A 231 20.45 -4.85 6.96
CA LYS A 231 20.35 -5.55 5.67
C LYS A 231 21.22 -4.84 4.66
N ILE A 232 22.11 -5.59 4.02
CA ILE A 232 22.97 -5.13 2.93
C ILE A 232 22.65 -5.97 1.72
N GLN A 233 22.36 -5.32 0.60
CA GLN A 233 22.04 -5.99 -0.66
C GLN A 233 22.85 -5.36 -1.78
N THR A 234 23.38 -6.19 -2.65
CA THR A 234 24.00 -5.79 -3.92
C THR A 234 23.48 -6.68 -5.04
N GLY A 235 23.22 -6.09 -6.18
CA GLY A 235 22.71 -6.81 -7.34
C GLY A 235 23.34 -6.30 -8.61
N VAL A 236 23.35 -7.15 -9.64
CA VAL A 236 23.82 -6.84 -10.99
C VAL A 236 22.78 -7.30 -12.00
N TYR A 237 22.49 -6.46 -12.98
CA TYR A 237 21.66 -6.84 -14.13
C TYR A 237 22.49 -7.64 -15.14
N GLY A 238 21.98 -8.78 -15.57
CA GLY A 238 22.56 -9.56 -16.66
C GLY A 238 22.23 -8.96 -18.02
N ASP A 239 22.78 -9.53 -19.06
CA ASP A 239 22.49 -9.10 -20.43
C ASP A 239 21.05 -9.44 -20.81
N PRO A 240 20.35 -8.56 -21.54
CA PRO A 240 19.02 -8.85 -22.04
C PRO A 240 19.06 -9.98 -23.07
N LYS A 241 17.95 -10.70 -23.21
CA LYS A 241 17.83 -11.80 -24.18
C LYS A 241 18.03 -11.31 -25.62
N ARG A 242 17.59 -10.10 -25.92
CA ARG A 242 17.75 -9.41 -27.18
C ARG A 242 18.90 -8.42 -27.07
N GLU A 243 20.01 -8.68 -27.77
CA GLU A 243 21.24 -7.92 -27.67
C GLU A 243 21.05 -6.43 -28.01
N SER A 244 20.14 -6.10 -28.94
CA SER A 244 19.84 -4.71 -29.31
C SER A 244 19.33 -3.83 -28.18
N LEU A 245 18.84 -4.41 -27.09
CA LEU A 245 18.43 -3.68 -25.90
C LEU A 245 19.62 -3.27 -25.01
N ARG A 246 20.78 -3.91 -25.19
CA ARG A 246 21.97 -3.65 -24.38
C ARG A 246 22.64 -2.35 -24.79
N TRP A 247 22.57 -1.35 -23.94
CA TRP A 247 23.20 -0.03 -24.15
C TRP A 247 24.49 0.15 -23.32
N TRP A 248 24.75 -0.74 -22.35
CA TRP A 248 25.89 -0.66 -21.43
C TRP A 248 27.08 -1.49 -21.88
N SER A 249 28.29 -1.05 -21.50
CA SER A 249 29.53 -1.82 -21.59
C SER A 249 29.84 -2.61 -20.31
N THR A 250 29.48 -2.05 -19.16
CA THR A 250 29.58 -2.69 -17.85
C THR A 250 28.18 -2.85 -17.28
N ASN A 251 27.85 -4.04 -16.79
CA ASN A 251 26.51 -4.36 -16.31
C ASN A 251 26.07 -3.43 -15.18
N PRO A 252 24.90 -2.81 -15.27
CA PRO A 252 24.38 -1.92 -14.23
C PRO A 252 24.17 -2.65 -12.91
N MET A 253 24.34 -1.94 -11.81
CA MET A 253 24.23 -2.49 -10.45
C MET A 253 23.13 -1.79 -9.65
N ASN A 254 22.64 -2.49 -8.64
CA ASN A 254 21.83 -1.90 -7.59
C ASN A 254 22.41 -2.26 -6.21
N GLN A 255 22.27 -1.35 -5.25
CA GLN A 255 22.81 -1.50 -3.90
C GLN A 255 21.82 -0.92 -2.90
N GLN A 256 21.67 -1.61 -1.76
CA GLN A 256 20.82 -1.15 -0.67
C GLN A 256 21.44 -1.47 0.67
N VAL A 257 21.34 -0.51 1.58
CA VAL A 257 21.66 -0.70 3.00
C VAL A 257 20.45 -0.23 3.81
N GLU A 258 19.96 -1.10 4.68
CA GLU A 258 18.91 -0.79 5.64
C GLU A 258 19.40 -1.05 7.05
N VAL A 259 19.13 -0.13 7.94
CA VAL A 259 19.40 -0.26 9.37
C VAL A 259 18.11 0.06 10.12
N TYR A 260 17.74 -0.81 11.05
CA TYR A 260 16.63 -0.61 11.97
C TYR A 260 17.12 -0.78 13.39
N ARG A 261 16.68 0.08 14.29
CA ARG A 261 16.86 -0.03 15.74
C ARG A 261 15.56 0.31 16.44
N GLY A 262 15.14 -0.56 17.37
CA GLY A 262 13.97 -0.32 18.19
C GLY A 262 14.17 -0.80 19.61
N GLN A 263 13.67 -0.03 20.58
CA GLN A 263 13.70 -0.40 22.00
C GLN A 263 12.57 0.28 22.75
N MET A 264 11.97 -0.45 23.66
CA MET A 264 11.02 0.06 24.64
C MET A 264 11.68 0.16 26.02
N PHE A 265 11.45 1.25 26.70
CA PHE A 265 11.75 1.48 28.09
C PHE A 265 10.45 1.43 28.90
N LYS A 266 10.56 1.56 30.22
CA LYS A 266 9.42 1.51 31.15
C LYS A 266 8.23 2.39 30.72
N GLN A 267 8.47 3.63 30.29
CA GLN A 267 7.43 4.60 29.93
C GLN A 267 7.64 5.23 28.55
N ALA A 268 8.71 4.90 27.86
CA ALA A 268 9.06 5.45 26.56
C ALA A 268 9.48 4.34 25.62
N GLY A 269 9.37 4.58 24.33
CA GLY A 269 9.91 3.70 23.31
C GLY A 269 10.30 4.50 22.09
N TYR A 270 11.20 3.95 21.30
CA TYR A 270 11.60 4.53 20.03
C TYR A 270 11.85 3.46 18.98
N THR A 271 11.62 3.85 17.74
CA THR A 271 12.13 3.17 16.56
C THR A 271 12.95 4.16 15.75
N LEU A 272 13.97 3.69 15.08
CA LEU A 272 14.79 4.46 14.16
C LEU A 272 15.18 3.55 13.02
N SER A 273 15.06 4.02 11.79
CA SER A 273 15.60 3.33 10.63
C SER A 273 16.21 4.28 9.61
N THR A 274 17.12 3.72 8.83
CA THR A 274 17.78 4.41 7.72
C THR A 274 17.85 3.45 6.55
N THR A 275 17.55 3.95 5.37
CA THR A 275 17.69 3.23 4.10
C THR A 275 18.51 4.07 3.13
N LEU A 276 19.55 3.49 2.56
CA LEU A 276 20.32 4.04 1.44
C LEU A 276 20.16 3.10 0.25
N PHE A 277 19.81 3.63 -0.88
CA PHE A 277 19.59 2.87 -2.11
C PHE A 277 20.25 3.57 -3.29
N ARG A 278 20.89 2.81 -4.15
CA ARG A 278 21.43 3.23 -5.44
C ARG A 278 21.11 2.19 -6.49
N ASN A 279 20.67 2.64 -7.65
CA ASN A 279 20.43 1.82 -8.83
C ASN A 279 20.99 2.55 -10.06
N ASP A 280 21.86 1.89 -10.81
CA ASP A 280 22.43 2.44 -12.04
C ASP A 280 21.43 2.38 -13.20
N GLY A 281 20.35 1.59 -13.05
CA GLY A 281 19.26 1.44 -14.03
C GLY A 281 19.62 0.50 -15.18
N TYR A 282 18.70 -0.40 -15.52
CA TYR A 282 18.81 -1.22 -16.74
C TYR A 282 18.29 -0.50 -17.99
N ARG A 283 17.45 0.53 -17.83
CA ARG A 283 17.06 1.47 -18.88
C ARG A 283 18.01 2.66 -18.86
N GLN A 284 18.39 3.14 -20.03
CA GLN A 284 19.40 4.18 -20.17
C GLN A 284 18.94 5.51 -19.54
N GLY A 285 19.70 5.99 -18.59
CA GLY A 285 19.39 7.21 -17.85
C GLY A 285 18.43 7.04 -16.66
N GLU A 286 17.78 5.89 -16.48
CA GLU A 286 16.92 5.62 -15.31
C GLU A 286 17.72 5.23 -14.08
N THR A 287 18.60 6.12 -13.68
CA THR A 287 19.36 5.96 -12.42
C THR A 287 18.53 6.41 -11.23
N GLU A 288 18.75 5.82 -10.07
CA GLU A 288 18.13 6.24 -8.82
C GLU A 288 19.15 6.28 -7.68
N ALA A 289 19.12 7.35 -6.90
CA ALA A 289 19.80 7.46 -5.61
C ALA A 289 18.81 7.96 -4.57
N ARG A 290 18.64 7.21 -3.47
CA ARG A 290 17.64 7.49 -2.44
C ARG A 290 18.23 7.32 -1.06
N GLY A 291 17.97 8.31 -0.18
CA GLY A 291 18.23 8.24 1.24
C GLY A 291 16.96 8.49 2.04
N ARG A 292 16.72 7.70 3.10
CA ARG A 292 15.59 7.86 4.00
C ARG A 292 16.02 7.68 5.45
N VAL A 293 15.48 8.52 6.34
CA VAL A 293 15.55 8.35 7.79
C VAL A 293 14.13 8.43 8.34
N SER A 294 13.75 7.48 9.17
CA SER A 294 12.41 7.43 9.76
C SER A 294 12.43 6.84 11.16
N GLY A 295 11.39 7.11 11.93
CA GLY A 295 11.25 6.56 13.27
C GLY A 295 10.03 7.11 14.00
N THR A 296 9.85 6.61 15.21
CA THR A 296 8.79 7.04 16.13
C THR A 296 9.37 7.12 17.55
N VAL A 297 8.99 8.16 18.26
CA VAL A 297 9.22 8.27 19.71
C VAL A 297 7.86 8.38 20.38
N TYR A 298 7.66 7.62 21.46
CA TYR A 298 6.42 7.67 22.20
C TYR A 298 6.62 7.54 23.71
N PHE A 299 5.63 8.04 24.45
CA PHE A 299 5.57 7.98 25.89
C PHE A 299 4.22 7.37 26.31
N ARG A 300 4.29 6.51 27.36
CA ARG A 300 3.13 5.98 28.10
C ARG A 300 3.06 6.69 29.43
N PHE A 301 2.00 7.43 29.64
CA PHE A 301 1.74 8.11 30.89
C PHE A 301 1.16 7.10 31.88
N ASN A 302 1.51 7.20 33.14
CA ASN A 302 1.27 6.26 34.25
C ASN A 302 0.04 5.37 34.09
N ASN A 303 0.09 4.17 34.67
CA ASN A 303 -0.94 3.11 34.61
C ASN A 303 -2.40 3.58 34.90
N ALA A 304 -2.58 4.71 35.61
CA ALA A 304 -3.90 5.27 35.90
C ALA A 304 -4.52 6.04 34.71
N SER A 305 -3.72 6.61 33.81
CA SER A 305 -4.23 7.49 32.75
C SER A 305 -4.49 6.74 31.42
N ARG A 306 -3.96 5.53 31.26
CA ARG A 306 -4.13 4.73 30.01
C ARG A 306 -3.90 5.57 28.74
N LEU A 307 -2.91 6.47 28.80
CA LEU A 307 -2.62 7.45 27.78
C LEU A 307 -1.27 7.15 27.13
N LYS A 308 -1.24 7.11 25.80
CA LYS A 308 -0.02 7.01 24.98
C LYS A 308 0.02 8.18 24.01
N ALA A 309 1.11 8.94 24.02
CA ALA A 309 1.39 10.00 23.06
C ALA A 309 2.68 9.71 22.33
N GLY A 310 2.77 10.06 21.05
CA GLY A 310 3.98 9.86 20.26
C GLY A 310 4.02 10.74 19.03
N ILE A 311 5.20 10.75 18.43
CA ILE A 311 5.49 11.44 17.17
C ILE A 311 6.26 10.49 16.28
N GLY A 312 5.65 10.13 15.15
CA GLY A 312 6.35 9.48 14.04
C GLY A 312 6.96 10.53 13.11
N TYR A 313 8.04 10.19 12.44
CA TYR A 313 8.66 11.05 11.44
C TYR A 313 9.29 10.23 10.31
N ASN A 314 9.36 10.82 9.14
CA ASN A 314 10.07 10.27 7.99
C ASN A 314 10.58 11.42 7.12
N TYR A 315 11.82 11.34 6.75
CA TYR A 315 12.42 12.21 5.72
C TYR A 315 13.09 11.35 4.67
N GLN A 316 12.76 11.63 3.41
CA GLN A 316 13.34 10.97 2.25
C GLN A 316 13.76 12.00 1.22
N MET A 317 14.93 11.78 0.61
CA MET A 317 15.39 12.46 -0.59
C MET A 317 15.74 11.42 -1.65
N GLN A 318 15.32 11.69 -2.89
CA GLN A 318 15.51 10.78 -4.02
C GLN A 318 15.84 11.60 -5.27
N LYS A 319 16.92 11.24 -5.95
CA LYS A 319 17.20 11.69 -7.32
C LYS A 319 16.97 10.50 -8.25
N ALA A 320 16.11 10.66 -9.24
CA ALA A 320 15.78 9.61 -10.18
C ALA A 320 15.64 10.17 -11.60
N GLY A 321 16.10 9.39 -12.58
CA GLY A 321 15.82 9.57 -13.99
C GLY A 321 14.68 8.67 -14.43
N ASN A 322 13.84 9.12 -15.33
CA ASN A 322 12.85 8.28 -15.95
C ASN A 322 12.48 8.76 -17.36
N PHE A 323 11.94 7.87 -18.19
CA PHE A 323 11.32 8.22 -19.46
C PHE A 323 10.10 7.35 -19.76
N LEU A 324 9.11 7.94 -20.41
CA LEU A 324 7.87 7.27 -20.76
C LEU A 324 7.93 6.63 -22.16
N ILE A 325 8.60 7.29 -23.11
CA ILE A 325 8.62 6.95 -24.52
C ILE A 325 9.98 6.38 -24.88
N TRP A 326 10.00 5.15 -25.40
CA TRP A 326 11.22 4.51 -25.89
C TRP A 326 11.65 5.01 -27.28
N GLN A 327 12.89 4.75 -27.65
CA GLN A 327 13.42 5.11 -28.98
C GLN A 327 12.77 4.26 -30.10
N SER A 328 12.64 2.96 -29.87
CA SER A 328 11.95 2.00 -30.73
C SER A 328 11.76 0.67 -29.99
N ASP A 329 11.01 -0.25 -30.54
CA ASP A 329 10.90 -1.62 -30.01
C ASP A 329 12.27 -2.33 -29.92
N THR A 330 13.16 -2.09 -30.88
CA THR A 330 14.53 -2.68 -30.92
C THR A 330 15.49 -2.03 -29.93
N LEU A 331 15.30 -0.77 -29.60
CA LEU A 331 16.08 0.01 -28.64
C LEU A 331 15.21 0.41 -27.42
N GLY A 332 14.39 -0.52 -26.93
CA GLY A 332 13.38 -0.24 -25.90
C GLY A 332 13.93 0.17 -24.52
N TYR A 333 15.23 -0.01 -24.29
CA TYR A 333 15.89 0.50 -23.08
C TYR A 333 16.47 1.92 -23.26
N THR A 334 16.36 2.49 -24.44
CA THR A 334 16.84 3.85 -24.74
C THR A 334 15.66 4.80 -24.82
N PRO A 335 15.72 5.99 -24.20
CA PRO A 335 14.66 7.01 -24.31
C PRO A 335 14.58 7.55 -25.75
N SER A 336 13.38 7.92 -26.19
CA SER A 336 13.18 8.63 -27.44
C SER A 336 14.01 9.92 -27.42
N GLY A 337 14.71 10.20 -28.51
CA GLY A 337 15.63 11.33 -28.62
C GLY A 337 16.99 11.12 -27.93
N GLY A 338 17.24 9.91 -27.36
CA GLY A 338 18.50 9.55 -26.70
C GLY A 338 18.57 10.01 -25.24
N ALA A 339 19.67 9.66 -24.57
CA ALA A 339 19.87 9.91 -23.13
C ALA A 339 20.50 11.28 -22.81
N ASP A 340 20.80 12.09 -23.82
CA ASP A 340 21.29 13.45 -23.61
C ASP A 340 20.11 14.40 -23.37
N THR A 341 19.94 14.81 -22.12
CA THR A 341 18.84 15.72 -21.72
C THR A 341 19.00 17.16 -22.21
N SER A 342 20.15 17.55 -22.76
CA SER A 342 20.31 18.81 -23.46
C SER A 342 19.67 18.80 -24.85
N ASN A 343 19.43 17.63 -25.42
CA ASN A 343 18.67 17.46 -26.64
C ASN A 343 17.16 17.62 -26.36
N ALA A 344 16.54 18.62 -26.95
CA ALA A 344 15.11 18.90 -26.80
C ALA A 344 14.18 17.73 -27.25
N ALA A 345 14.69 16.81 -28.06
CA ALA A 345 13.97 15.61 -28.49
C ALA A 345 14.01 14.49 -27.44
N SER A 346 14.90 14.56 -26.44
CA SER A 346 14.98 13.56 -25.38
C SER A 346 13.77 13.57 -24.48
N THR A 347 13.21 12.40 -24.24
CA THR A 347 12.10 12.21 -23.29
C THR A 347 12.58 11.81 -21.89
N LEU A 348 13.90 11.71 -21.68
CA LEU A 348 14.50 11.45 -20.37
C LEU A 348 14.39 12.69 -19.47
N THR A 349 13.89 12.51 -18.27
CA THR A 349 13.81 13.56 -17.25
C THR A 349 14.47 13.12 -15.96
N TYR A 350 15.14 14.05 -15.28
CA TYR A 350 15.68 13.83 -13.93
C TYR A 350 14.87 14.63 -12.92
N ASN A 351 14.50 13.97 -11.83
CA ASN A 351 13.70 14.54 -10.76
C ASN A 351 14.43 14.43 -9.42
N LEU A 352 14.36 15.50 -8.61
CA LEU A 352 14.74 15.51 -7.21
C LEU A 352 13.46 15.52 -6.35
N GLY A 353 13.13 14.38 -5.78
CA GLY A 353 11.98 14.21 -4.90
C GLY A 353 12.36 14.36 -3.43
N GLN A 354 11.61 15.13 -2.68
CA GLN A 354 11.72 15.25 -1.22
C GLN A 354 10.38 14.92 -0.59
N ARG A 355 10.39 14.09 0.45
CA ARG A 355 9.21 13.64 1.19
C ARG A 355 9.49 13.75 2.68
N LEU A 356 8.69 14.53 3.39
CA LEU A 356 8.77 14.67 4.85
C LEU A 356 7.37 14.50 5.42
N PHE A 357 7.20 13.59 6.36
CA PHE A 357 6.02 13.61 7.19
C PHE A 357 6.35 13.62 8.69
N ILE A 358 5.49 14.26 9.46
CA ILE A 358 5.51 14.30 10.92
C ILE A 358 4.12 13.90 11.39
N ASP A 359 4.05 12.85 12.23
CA ASP A 359 2.84 12.17 12.64
C ASP A 359 2.65 12.23 14.17
N PRO A 360 2.21 13.34 14.76
CA PRO A 360 1.83 13.35 16.16
C PRO A 360 0.53 12.55 16.37
N TYR A 361 0.48 11.76 17.45
CA TYR A 361 -0.69 11.00 17.80
C TYR A 361 -0.90 10.92 19.31
N LEU A 362 -2.17 10.76 19.69
CA LEU A 362 -2.60 10.52 21.04
C LEU A 362 -3.60 9.37 21.07
N LYS A 363 -3.35 8.35 21.91
CA LYS A 363 -4.26 7.24 22.16
C LYS A 363 -4.62 7.22 23.63
N PHE A 364 -5.90 7.14 23.92
CA PHE A 364 -6.43 7.16 25.28
C PHE A 364 -7.55 6.14 25.44
N THR A 365 -7.60 5.46 26.59
CA THR A 365 -8.70 4.59 26.95
C THR A 365 -9.33 5.12 28.25
N ASP A 366 -10.62 5.46 28.20
CA ASP A 366 -11.32 6.04 29.34
C ASP A 366 -11.67 4.98 30.41
N LYS A 367 -12.26 5.45 31.51
CA LYS A 367 -12.67 4.58 32.65
C LYS A 367 -13.75 3.56 32.25
N LYS A 368 -14.49 3.80 31.16
CA LYS A 368 -15.51 2.89 30.62
C LYS A 368 -14.98 1.94 29.53
N ASN A 369 -13.65 1.91 29.36
CA ASN A 369 -12.94 1.15 28.32
C ASN A 369 -13.28 1.60 26.88
N ASN A 370 -13.74 2.84 26.69
CA ASN A 370 -13.81 3.41 25.35
C ASN A 370 -12.41 3.81 24.89
N LYS A 371 -12.10 3.50 23.65
CA LYS A 371 -10.81 3.86 23.02
C LYS A 371 -10.99 5.16 22.24
N HIS A 372 -10.06 6.08 22.43
CA HIS A 372 -9.98 7.36 21.73
C HIS A 372 -8.63 7.46 21.04
N ALA A 373 -8.60 7.91 19.80
CA ALA A 373 -7.37 8.15 19.08
C ALA A 373 -7.47 9.47 18.31
N LEU A 374 -6.50 10.34 18.54
CA LEU A 374 -6.28 11.54 17.72
C LEU A 374 -5.00 11.29 16.93
N LYS A 375 -5.06 11.44 15.61
CA LYS A 375 -3.94 11.28 14.70
C LYS A 375 -3.85 12.51 13.81
N THR A 376 -2.65 13.01 13.63
CA THR A 376 -2.38 14.12 12.71
C THR A 376 -1.16 13.78 11.88
N ARG A 377 -1.17 14.17 10.60
CA ARG A 377 -0.02 14.13 9.71
C ARG A 377 0.19 15.48 9.07
N ILE A 378 1.40 15.98 9.12
CA ILE A 378 1.86 17.08 8.29
C ILE A 378 2.79 16.43 7.26
N TYR A 379 2.42 16.50 5.98
CA TYR A 379 3.15 15.83 4.92
C TYR A 379 3.55 16.83 3.83
N PHE A 380 4.85 16.94 3.59
CA PHE A 380 5.46 17.73 2.51
C PHE A 380 5.94 16.76 1.43
N ALA A 381 5.46 16.96 0.21
CA ALA A 381 5.92 16.26 -0.97
C ALA A 381 6.36 17.29 -2.00
N ASN A 382 7.63 17.28 -2.35
CA ASN A 382 8.21 18.15 -3.38
C ASN A 382 8.86 17.30 -4.47
N ASN A 383 8.67 17.70 -5.72
CA ASN A 383 9.28 17.09 -6.89
C ASN A 383 9.81 18.19 -7.81
N GLU A 384 11.10 18.41 -7.75
CA GLU A 384 11.81 19.33 -8.63
C GLU A 384 12.25 18.61 -9.89
N ASN A 385 11.76 19.03 -11.06
CA ASN A 385 12.24 18.51 -12.32
C ASN A 385 13.52 19.25 -12.72
N LEU A 386 14.65 18.51 -12.66
CA LEU A 386 15.98 19.06 -12.94
C LEU A 386 16.25 19.28 -14.43
N THR A 387 15.46 18.64 -15.30
CA THR A 387 15.57 18.76 -16.76
C THR A 387 14.72 19.94 -17.26
N ASN A 388 13.53 20.11 -16.69
CA ASN A 388 12.60 21.17 -17.04
C ASN A 388 11.90 21.72 -15.80
N SER A 389 12.38 22.82 -15.25
CA SER A 389 11.86 23.41 -14.02
C SER A 389 10.38 23.80 -14.07
N SER A 390 9.84 24.07 -15.29
CA SER A 390 8.41 24.35 -15.47
C SER A 390 7.50 23.16 -15.17
N GLN A 391 8.07 21.97 -14.99
CA GLN A 391 7.34 20.76 -14.59
C GLN A 391 7.52 20.43 -13.09
N SER A 392 8.08 21.33 -12.31
CA SER A 392 8.26 21.16 -10.87
C SER A 392 6.95 21.36 -10.12
N ASN A 393 6.76 20.60 -9.04
CA ASN A 393 5.56 20.65 -8.23
C ASN A 393 5.82 20.28 -6.76
N GLY A 394 5.01 20.84 -5.88
CA GLY A 394 5.06 20.56 -4.46
C GLY A 394 3.67 20.62 -3.82
N ALA A 395 3.52 19.93 -2.70
CA ALA A 395 2.30 19.98 -1.91
C ALA A 395 2.58 19.82 -0.42
N THR A 396 1.75 20.51 0.37
CA THR A 396 1.66 20.31 1.82
C THR A 396 0.26 19.79 2.16
N ILE A 397 0.22 18.67 2.86
CA ILE A 397 -1.02 18.01 3.27
C ILE A 397 -1.10 18.03 4.79
N TYR A 398 -2.24 18.45 5.32
CA TYR A 398 -2.59 18.35 6.73
C TYR A 398 -3.74 17.37 6.87
N PHE A 399 -3.47 16.22 7.47
CA PHE A 399 -4.49 15.24 7.83
C PHE A 399 -4.71 15.28 9.33
N THR A 400 -5.97 15.27 9.75
CA THR A 400 -6.34 15.12 11.17
C THR A 400 -7.54 14.19 11.27
N GLU A 401 -7.48 13.26 12.20
CA GLU A 401 -8.56 12.33 12.49
C GLU A 401 -8.72 12.12 13.99
N TYR A 402 -9.96 12.26 14.46
CA TYR A 402 -10.36 11.76 15.78
C TYR A 402 -11.22 10.51 15.59
N GLN A 403 -10.84 9.42 16.25
CA GLN A 403 -11.56 8.16 16.25
C GLN A 403 -12.01 7.80 17.68
N PHE A 404 -13.25 7.42 17.79
CA PHE A 404 -13.87 6.87 18.99
C PHE A 404 -14.28 5.42 18.75
N GLN A 405 -14.01 4.52 19.71
CA GLN A 405 -14.46 3.13 19.64
C GLN A 405 -15.01 2.67 20.98
N ARG A 406 -16.17 2.03 20.94
CA ARG A 406 -16.82 1.44 22.10
C ARG A 406 -17.25 0.01 21.83
N LYS A 407 -16.88 -0.89 22.74
CA LYS A 407 -17.34 -2.28 22.76
C LYS A 407 -18.39 -2.43 23.86
N PHE A 408 -19.56 -2.90 23.50
CA PHE A 408 -20.69 -3.14 24.40
C PHE A 408 -20.68 -4.58 24.89
N SER A 409 -21.25 -4.83 26.07
CA SER A 409 -21.34 -6.18 26.69
C SER A 409 -22.06 -7.19 25.80
N GLY A 410 -23.01 -6.75 24.95
CA GLY A 410 -23.72 -7.60 23.99
C GLY A 410 -22.96 -7.95 22.71
N GLY A 411 -21.62 -7.82 22.66
CA GLY A 411 -20.80 -8.18 21.48
C GLY A 411 -20.91 -7.19 20.31
N THR A 412 -21.48 -5.99 20.54
CA THR A 412 -21.52 -4.92 19.55
C THR A 412 -20.31 -4.02 19.73
N THR A 413 -19.64 -3.65 18.64
CA THR A 413 -18.59 -2.64 18.62
C THR A 413 -19.02 -1.51 17.69
N ILE A 414 -18.88 -0.26 18.15
CA ILE A 414 -19.11 0.94 17.35
C ILE A 414 -17.77 1.67 17.21
N THR A 415 -17.39 1.98 15.98
CA THR A 415 -16.23 2.80 15.63
C THR A 415 -16.74 4.01 14.85
N SER A 416 -16.55 5.22 15.39
CA SER A 416 -16.97 6.48 14.77
C SER A 416 -15.80 7.44 14.71
N GLY A 417 -15.82 8.37 13.76
CA GLY A 417 -14.76 9.36 13.68
C GLY A 417 -15.11 10.56 12.81
N LEU A 418 -14.27 11.57 13.00
CA LEU A 418 -14.24 12.79 12.20
C LEU A 418 -12.87 12.86 11.54
N SER A 419 -12.80 13.18 10.26
CA SER A 419 -11.50 13.38 9.58
C SER A 419 -11.55 14.62 8.70
N ASN A 420 -10.39 15.27 8.57
CA ASN A 420 -10.18 16.39 7.68
C ASN A 420 -8.84 16.22 6.95
N ILE A 421 -8.83 16.49 5.64
CA ILE A 421 -7.64 16.55 4.80
C ILE A 421 -7.64 17.92 4.13
N TYR A 422 -6.69 18.77 4.51
CA TYR A 422 -6.42 20.02 3.83
C TYR A 422 -5.15 19.87 3.00
N ASN A 423 -5.22 20.25 1.73
CA ASN A 423 -4.14 20.12 0.77
C ASN A 423 -3.85 21.49 0.13
N SER A 424 -2.58 21.89 0.11
CA SER A 424 -2.08 23.07 -0.57
C SER A 424 -1.01 22.66 -1.56
N VAL A 425 -1.27 22.89 -2.83
CA VAL A 425 -0.37 22.59 -3.96
C VAL A 425 0.24 23.89 -4.45
N SER A 426 1.56 23.89 -4.69
CA SER A 426 2.26 24.94 -5.42
C SER A 426 3.04 24.31 -6.57
N SER A 427 2.75 24.69 -7.79
CA SER A 427 3.25 24.00 -8.97
C SER A 427 3.40 24.90 -10.18
N SER A 428 4.57 24.82 -10.80
CA SER A 428 4.79 25.43 -12.11
C SER A 428 4.01 24.72 -13.23
N LEU A 429 3.70 23.41 -13.02
CA LEU A 429 3.01 22.58 -14.01
C LEU A 429 1.48 22.69 -13.93
N PHE A 430 0.91 22.75 -12.72
CA PHE A 430 -0.54 22.70 -12.49
C PHE A 430 -1.13 24.03 -12.05
N GLY A 431 -0.29 25.00 -11.62
CA GLY A 431 -0.70 26.16 -10.87
C GLY A 431 -0.85 25.89 -9.36
N ASP A 432 -1.20 26.94 -8.63
CA ASP A 432 -1.39 26.88 -7.18
C ASP A 432 -2.86 26.57 -6.86
N HIS A 433 -3.10 25.50 -6.11
CA HIS A 433 -4.44 25.01 -5.80
C HIS A 433 -4.57 24.59 -4.32
N ARG A 434 -5.78 24.72 -3.78
CA ARG A 434 -6.11 24.32 -2.42
C ARG A 434 -7.36 23.45 -2.42
N SER A 435 -7.33 22.37 -1.63
CA SER A 435 -8.52 21.56 -1.44
C SER A 435 -8.72 21.18 0.02
N ASN A 436 -9.97 20.96 0.39
CA ASN A 436 -10.34 20.48 1.71
C ASN A 436 -11.39 19.38 1.60
N ASN A 437 -11.16 18.26 2.31
CA ASN A 437 -12.09 17.16 2.42
C ASN A 437 -12.39 16.91 3.91
N ALA A 438 -13.59 17.24 4.33
CA ALA A 438 -14.09 16.98 5.68
C ALA A 438 -15.11 15.85 5.68
N SER A 439 -15.10 15.03 6.72
CA SER A 439 -16.00 13.88 6.78
C SER A 439 -16.30 13.40 8.19
N VAL A 440 -17.46 12.75 8.32
CA VAL A 440 -17.89 12.00 9.48
C VAL A 440 -18.23 10.58 9.08
N TYR A 441 -17.83 9.61 9.89
CA TYR A 441 -18.15 8.20 9.65
C TYR A 441 -18.51 7.46 10.92
N SER A 442 -19.29 6.40 10.76
CA SER A 442 -19.59 5.45 11.82
C SER A 442 -19.75 4.05 11.24
N GLN A 443 -19.19 3.07 11.92
CA GLN A 443 -19.35 1.65 11.62
C GLN A 443 -19.77 0.91 12.88
N PHE A 444 -20.73 0.03 12.75
CA PHE A 444 -21.08 -0.93 13.78
C PHE A 444 -20.70 -2.34 13.35
N GLU A 445 -20.32 -3.15 14.30
CA GLU A 445 -20.05 -4.58 14.14
C GLU A 445 -20.77 -5.33 15.24
N LYS A 446 -21.47 -6.39 14.90
CA LYS A 446 -22.24 -7.20 15.84
C LYS A 446 -21.98 -8.67 15.59
N LYS A 447 -21.51 -9.36 16.65
CA LYS A 447 -21.41 -10.81 16.64
C LYS A 447 -22.64 -11.44 17.29
N ILE A 448 -23.30 -12.31 16.54
CA ILE A 448 -24.49 -13.06 16.96
C ILE A 448 -24.19 -14.54 16.74
N ASN A 449 -23.77 -15.24 17.78
CA ASN A 449 -23.28 -16.63 17.71
C ASN A 449 -22.16 -16.79 16.66
N LYS A 450 -22.47 -17.45 15.54
CA LYS A 450 -21.55 -17.72 14.42
C LYS A 450 -21.63 -16.66 13.30
N LEU A 451 -22.51 -15.67 13.44
CA LEU A 451 -22.72 -14.62 12.44
C LEU A 451 -22.14 -13.31 12.94
N ASP A 452 -21.24 -12.73 12.16
CA ASP A 452 -20.73 -11.36 12.33
C ASP A 452 -21.34 -10.48 11.27
N ILE A 453 -21.97 -9.37 11.67
CA ILE A 453 -22.56 -8.39 10.77
C ILE A 453 -21.81 -7.08 10.96
N THR A 454 -21.45 -6.44 9.87
CA THR A 454 -20.82 -5.13 9.81
C THR A 454 -21.68 -4.20 8.97
N GLY A 455 -21.93 -2.99 9.46
CA GLY A 455 -22.58 -1.94 8.68
C GLY A 455 -21.93 -0.60 8.97
N GLY A 456 -21.82 0.25 7.96
CA GLY A 456 -21.20 1.54 8.13
C GLY A 456 -21.70 2.58 7.13
N ALA A 457 -21.58 3.84 7.54
CA ALA A 457 -21.88 5.00 6.72
C ALA A 457 -20.82 6.08 6.90
N ARG A 458 -20.59 6.85 5.85
CA ARG A 458 -19.74 8.03 5.83
C ARG A 458 -20.40 9.11 5.02
N ILE A 459 -20.20 10.35 5.45
CA ILE A 459 -20.60 11.55 4.70
C ILE A 459 -19.34 12.36 4.48
N GLU A 460 -19.06 12.73 3.26
CA GLU A 460 -17.92 13.57 2.86
C GLU A 460 -18.39 14.89 2.26
N HIS A 461 -17.62 15.94 2.53
CA HIS A 461 -17.73 17.24 1.90
C HIS A 461 -16.37 17.64 1.33
N PHE A 462 -16.33 17.95 0.03
CA PHE A 462 -15.11 18.29 -0.69
C PHE A 462 -15.21 19.64 -1.38
N ILE A 463 -14.18 20.44 -1.22
CA ILE A 463 -14.03 21.78 -1.87
C ILE A 463 -12.63 21.84 -2.51
N MET A 464 -12.54 22.43 -3.70
CA MET A 464 -11.28 22.79 -4.35
C MET A 464 -11.36 24.22 -4.87
N ASP A 465 -10.38 25.07 -4.48
CA ASP A 465 -10.27 26.50 -4.85
C ASP A 465 -11.54 27.31 -4.52
N GLY A 466 -12.19 27.01 -3.41
CA GLY A 466 -13.45 27.64 -2.98
C GLY A 466 -14.66 27.25 -3.81
N LYS A 467 -14.51 26.43 -4.87
CA LYS A 467 -15.63 25.90 -5.63
C LYS A 467 -16.14 24.62 -4.98
N LEU A 468 -17.43 24.59 -4.75
CA LEU A 468 -18.11 23.40 -4.27
C LEU A 468 -18.09 22.32 -5.35
N GLY A 469 -17.78 21.07 -4.97
CA GLY A 469 -17.87 19.95 -5.89
C GLY A 469 -19.32 19.70 -6.29
N ASP A 470 -19.55 19.29 -7.55
CA ASP A 470 -20.86 18.81 -7.97
C ASP A 470 -21.25 17.55 -7.20
N SER A 471 -22.41 17.55 -6.59
CA SER A 471 -22.99 16.40 -5.91
C SER A 471 -24.48 16.33 -6.24
N ASP A 472 -25.02 15.11 -6.25
CA ASP A 472 -26.45 14.88 -6.35
C ASP A 472 -27.14 15.05 -4.99
N PHE A 473 -26.36 15.16 -3.91
CA PHE A 473 -26.84 15.26 -2.53
C PHE A 473 -26.35 16.56 -1.89
N TYR A 474 -27.24 17.27 -1.20
CA TYR A 474 -26.95 18.51 -0.52
C TYR A 474 -27.44 18.48 0.92
N PHE A 475 -26.64 19.05 1.83
CA PHE A 475 -27.05 19.32 3.20
C PHE A 475 -27.46 20.79 3.33
N GLY A 476 -28.64 21.04 3.87
CA GLY A 476 -29.21 22.38 3.98
C GLY A 476 -30.39 22.62 3.03
N ASN A 477 -31.21 23.62 3.33
CA ASN A 477 -32.43 23.91 2.58
C ASN A 477 -32.33 25.29 1.92
N ASP A 478 -32.72 25.39 0.64
CA ASP A 478 -32.65 26.61 -0.19
C ASP A 478 -33.57 27.74 0.31
N THR A 479 -34.59 27.37 1.06
CA THR A 479 -35.63 28.32 1.54
C THR A 479 -35.27 29.08 2.79
N SER A 480 -34.15 28.74 3.47
CA SER A 480 -33.74 29.33 4.76
C SER A 480 -32.48 30.20 4.67
N GLY A 481 -31.94 30.48 3.48
CA GLY A 481 -30.72 31.27 3.32
C GLY A 481 -29.45 30.57 3.80
N LEU A 482 -29.54 29.30 4.21
CA LEU A 482 -28.39 28.47 4.52
C LEU A 482 -27.78 27.93 3.22
N ALA A 483 -26.45 28.06 3.08
CA ALA A 483 -25.74 27.56 1.89
C ALA A 483 -25.96 26.07 1.74
N LYS A 484 -26.35 25.63 0.53
CA LYS A 484 -26.36 24.23 0.15
C LYS A 484 -24.93 23.70 0.15
N LEU A 485 -24.63 22.71 1.02
CA LEU A 485 -23.34 22.05 1.07
C LEU A 485 -23.45 20.70 0.34
N PRO A 486 -22.74 20.51 -0.80
CA PRO A 486 -22.71 19.23 -1.48
C PRO A 486 -22.05 18.18 -0.60
N VAL A 487 -22.71 17.04 -0.40
CA VAL A 487 -22.24 15.94 0.42
C VAL A 487 -22.31 14.64 -0.35
N TYR A 488 -21.40 13.70 -0.03
CA TYR A 488 -21.35 12.38 -0.64
C TYR A 488 -21.59 11.31 0.43
N PRO A 489 -22.80 10.70 0.48
CA PRO A 489 -23.08 9.58 1.36
C PRO A 489 -22.47 8.30 0.80
N ILE A 490 -21.81 7.52 1.64
CA ILE A 490 -21.13 6.27 1.30
C ILE A 490 -21.57 5.21 2.29
N LEU A 491 -22.02 4.06 1.81
CA LEU A 491 -22.53 2.97 2.61
C LEU A 491 -21.70 1.70 2.43
N ARG A 492 -21.66 0.88 3.48
CA ARG A 492 -21.06 -0.45 3.47
C ARG A 492 -21.86 -1.40 4.35
N ILE A 493 -21.98 -2.65 3.89
CA ILE A 493 -22.53 -3.75 4.68
C ILE A 493 -21.68 -4.99 4.42
N GLY A 494 -21.52 -5.82 5.43
CA GLY A 494 -20.83 -7.10 5.31
C GLY A 494 -21.36 -8.11 6.30
N ALA A 495 -21.27 -9.37 5.95
CA ALA A 495 -21.63 -10.50 6.79
C ALA A 495 -20.55 -11.59 6.69
N HIS A 496 -20.23 -12.16 7.80
CA HIS A 496 -19.37 -13.33 7.94
C HIS A 496 -20.11 -14.38 8.75
N TYR A 497 -20.07 -15.66 8.33
CA TYR A 497 -20.72 -16.76 8.99
C TYR A 497 -19.77 -17.95 9.13
N GLU A 498 -19.50 -18.39 10.36
CA GLU A 498 -18.75 -19.61 10.64
C GLU A 498 -19.66 -20.84 10.42
N LEU A 499 -19.62 -21.43 9.20
CA LEU A 499 -20.41 -22.60 8.84
C LEU A 499 -19.94 -23.81 9.63
N PHE A 500 -18.62 -24.11 9.57
CA PHE A 500 -17.93 -25.13 10.34
C PHE A 500 -16.69 -24.51 10.98
N LYS A 501 -16.07 -25.19 11.94
CA LYS A 501 -14.91 -24.73 12.72
C LYS A 501 -13.77 -24.07 11.91
N TYR A 502 -13.62 -24.43 10.63
CA TYR A 502 -12.58 -23.91 9.75
C TYR A 502 -13.13 -23.47 8.38
N THR A 503 -14.44 -23.40 8.24
CA THR A 503 -15.14 -23.00 7.02
C THR A 503 -15.97 -21.75 7.28
N HIS A 504 -15.63 -20.68 6.60
CA HIS A 504 -16.25 -19.38 6.80
C HIS A 504 -16.84 -18.87 5.49
N LEU A 505 -18.09 -18.47 5.52
CA LEU A 505 -18.78 -17.82 4.42
C LEU A 505 -18.73 -16.31 4.64
N ARG A 506 -18.60 -15.55 3.57
CA ARG A 506 -18.67 -14.10 3.65
C ARG A 506 -19.41 -13.48 2.48
N ALA A 507 -20.03 -12.35 2.75
CA ALA A 507 -20.62 -11.50 1.73
C ALA A 507 -20.39 -10.04 2.10
N SER A 508 -20.13 -9.18 1.13
CA SER A 508 -19.97 -7.74 1.37
C SER A 508 -20.48 -6.93 0.19
N PHE A 509 -20.96 -5.74 0.51
CA PHE A 509 -21.25 -4.67 -0.42
C PHE A 509 -20.69 -3.38 0.14
N GLY A 510 -20.07 -2.55 -0.70
CA GLY A 510 -19.53 -1.27 -0.30
C GLY A 510 -19.52 -0.29 -1.45
N GLN A 511 -19.78 0.98 -1.13
CA GLN A 511 -19.62 2.09 -2.04
C GLN A 511 -18.27 2.76 -1.86
N GLY A 512 -17.80 3.43 -2.90
CA GLY A 512 -16.56 4.18 -2.88
C GLY A 512 -16.64 5.44 -3.71
N ILE A 513 -15.78 6.39 -3.38
CA ILE A 513 -15.62 7.66 -4.08
C ILE A 513 -14.17 8.02 -4.23
N ARG A 514 -13.85 8.73 -5.32
CA ARG A 514 -12.54 9.38 -5.53
C ARG A 514 -12.74 10.76 -6.15
N TYR A 515 -12.19 11.77 -5.51
CA TYR A 515 -12.13 13.12 -6.09
C TYR A 515 -10.98 13.23 -7.08
N PRO A 516 -11.14 14.04 -8.15
CA PRO A 516 -10.04 14.33 -9.08
C PRO A 516 -8.88 14.99 -8.35
N SER A 517 -7.67 14.61 -8.69
CA SER A 517 -6.45 15.30 -8.24
C SER A 517 -6.26 16.63 -8.97
N VAL A 518 -5.35 17.47 -8.44
CA VAL A 518 -4.96 18.71 -9.10
C VAL A 518 -4.36 18.42 -10.48
N ALA A 519 -3.49 17.42 -10.56
CA ALA A 519 -2.87 17.03 -11.83
C ALA A 519 -3.90 16.58 -12.88
N GLU A 520 -4.90 15.77 -12.53
CA GLU A 520 -5.93 15.36 -13.48
C GLU A 520 -6.74 16.54 -14.03
N ARG A 521 -6.98 17.58 -13.21
CA ARG A 521 -7.75 18.74 -13.63
C ARG A 521 -6.94 19.78 -14.41
N TYR A 522 -5.67 19.99 -14.04
CA TYR A 522 -4.96 21.20 -14.45
C TYR A 522 -3.65 20.95 -15.18
N THR A 523 -3.26 19.68 -15.45
CA THR A 523 -2.05 19.42 -16.23
C THR A 523 -2.16 20.01 -17.63
N GLN A 524 -1.21 20.90 -17.95
CA GLN A 524 -1.00 21.42 -19.29
C GLN A 524 0.48 21.34 -19.63
N THR A 525 0.86 20.37 -20.46
CA THR A 525 2.25 20.10 -20.78
C THR A 525 2.38 19.32 -22.08
N ASN A 526 3.62 19.07 -22.50
CA ASN A 526 3.95 18.21 -23.62
C ASN A 526 4.88 17.10 -23.13
N VAL A 527 4.67 15.89 -23.65
CA VAL A 527 5.56 14.75 -23.46
C VAL A 527 6.00 14.27 -24.85
N GLY A 528 7.22 14.67 -25.25
CA GLY A 528 7.63 14.54 -26.65
C GLY A 528 6.71 15.37 -27.55
N SER A 529 6.13 14.76 -28.56
CA SER A 529 5.18 15.37 -29.48
C SER A 529 3.72 15.38 -29.00
N LEU A 530 3.46 14.84 -27.80
CA LEU A 530 2.11 14.70 -27.25
C LEU A 530 1.73 15.86 -26.36
N ASN A 531 0.60 16.51 -26.65
CA ASN A 531 0.02 17.52 -25.75
C ASN A 531 -0.81 16.82 -24.65
N ILE A 532 -0.82 17.40 -23.46
CA ILE A 532 -1.73 17.08 -22.37
C ILE A 532 -2.52 18.33 -22.04
N PHE A 533 -3.84 18.23 -22.08
CA PHE A 533 -4.77 19.34 -21.90
C PHE A 533 -5.48 19.29 -20.55
N PRO A 534 -5.70 20.44 -19.89
CA PRO A 534 -6.41 20.52 -18.62
C PRO A 534 -7.92 20.28 -18.81
N ASN A 535 -8.57 19.69 -17.78
CA ASN A 535 -10.02 19.58 -17.68
C ASN A 535 -10.50 19.94 -16.26
N PRO A 536 -10.73 21.24 -15.97
CA PRO A 536 -11.17 21.68 -14.65
C PRO A 536 -12.59 21.19 -14.28
N ASN A 537 -13.36 20.68 -15.24
CA ASN A 537 -14.75 20.25 -15.07
C ASN A 537 -14.88 18.75 -14.69
N LEU A 538 -13.77 18.10 -14.35
CA LEU A 538 -13.83 16.69 -13.90
C LEU A 538 -14.70 16.51 -12.66
N ARG A 539 -15.61 15.56 -12.74
CA ARG A 539 -16.50 15.11 -11.66
C ARG A 539 -15.86 13.98 -10.86
N PRO A 540 -16.26 13.79 -9.58
CA PRO A 540 -15.80 12.64 -8.81
C PRO A 540 -16.16 11.31 -9.48
N GLU A 541 -15.26 10.33 -9.35
CA GLU A 541 -15.58 8.94 -9.64
C GLU A 541 -16.35 8.35 -8.47
N VAL A 542 -17.40 7.62 -8.76
CA VAL A 542 -18.16 6.85 -7.79
C VAL A 542 -18.30 5.41 -8.25
N GLY A 543 -18.36 4.50 -7.31
CA GLY A 543 -18.52 3.10 -7.62
C GLY A 543 -18.99 2.28 -6.45
N TRP A 544 -19.31 1.02 -6.73
CA TRP A 544 -19.62 0.04 -5.71
C TRP A 544 -18.93 -1.29 -6.01
N ALA A 545 -18.70 -2.06 -4.97
CA ALA A 545 -18.15 -3.41 -5.04
C ALA A 545 -19.04 -4.36 -4.26
N ALA A 546 -19.32 -5.52 -4.82
CA ALA A 546 -19.98 -6.63 -4.13
C ALA A 546 -19.15 -7.90 -4.26
N GLU A 547 -19.16 -8.71 -3.22
CA GLU A 547 -18.37 -9.92 -3.13
C GLU A 547 -19.09 -10.99 -2.30
N ILE A 548 -18.97 -12.24 -2.74
CA ILE A 548 -19.26 -13.42 -1.96
C ILE A 548 -18.04 -14.33 -1.94
N GLY A 549 -17.78 -15.02 -0.84
CA GLY A 549 -16.60 -15.87 -0.75
C GLY A 549 -16.66 -16.91 0.35
N VAL A 550 -15.72 -17.85 0.24
CA VAL A 550 -15.52 -18.95 1.19
C VAL A 550 -14.06 -18.95 1.61
N LYS A 551 -13.81 -18.98 2.91
CA LYS A 551 -12.48 -19.26 3.48
C LYS A 551 -12.50 -20.66 4.12
N GLN A 552 -11.49 -21.47 3.79
CA GLN A 552 -11.33 -22.81 4.32
C GLN A 552 -9.95 -22.96 4.94
N GLY A 553 -9.91 -23.17 6.26
CA GLY A 553 -8.69 -23.54 6.95
C GLY A 553 -8.32 -25.01 6.74
N VAL A 554 -7.03 -25.28 6.52
CA VAL A 554 -6.45 -26.61 6.39
C VAL A 554 -5.32 -26.76 7.39
N LYS A 555 -5.20 -27.91 8.04
CA LYS A 555 -4.12 -28.21 8.98
C LYS A 555 -3.61 -29.64 8.79
N ILE A 556 -2.27 -29.81 8.66
CA ILE A 556 -1.57 -31.09 8.58
C ILE A 556 -0.38 -31.01 9.54
N GLY A 557 -0.44 -31.68 10.69
CA GLY A 557 0.56 -31.51 11.72
C GLY A 557 0.61 -30.06 12.22
N ASP A 558 1.79 -29.45 12.15
CA ASP A 558 2.01 -28.04 12.47
C ASP A 558 1.91 -27.13 11.25
N TRP A 559 1.80 -27.67 10.04
CA TRP A 559 1.55 -26.90 8.84
C TRP A 559 0.07 -26.51 8.75
N LYS A 560 -0.17 -25.21 8.47
CA LYS A 560 -1.49 -24.60 8.42
C LYS A 560 -1.63 -23.80 7.13
N GLY A 561 -2.78 -23.91 6.50
CA GLY A 561 -3.11 -23.17 5.29
C GLY A 561 -4.52 -22.57 5.37
N MET A 562 -4.72 -21.48 4.64
CA MET A 562 -6.01 -20.85 4.43
C MET A 562 -6.24 -20.73 2.92
N LEU A 563 -7.28 -21.42 2.45
CA LEU A 563 -7.82 -21.25 1.11
C LEU A 563 -8.91 -20.19 1.15
N ASP A 564 -8.87 -19.24 0.23
CA ASP A 564 -9.87 -18.20 0.06
C ASP A 564 -10.32 -18.17 -1.40
N ILE A 565 -11.61 -18.34 -1.64
CA ILE A 565 -12.24 -18.26 -2.98
C ILE A 565 -13.31 -17.18 -2.92
N ALA A 566 -13.25 -16.23 -3.85
CA ALA A 566 -14.18 -15.12 -3.92
C ALA A 566 -14.68 -14.89 -5.35
N ALA A 567 -15.97 -14.68 -5.50
CA ALA A 567 -16.56 -14.08 -6.70
C ALA A 567 -16.88 -12.62 -6.41
N PHE A 568 -16.53 -11.74 -7.32
CA PHE A 568 -16.68 -10.29 -7.13
C PHE A 568 -17.22 -9.58 -8.37
N ILE A 569 -17.85 -8.44 -8.13
CA ILE A 569 -18.29 -7.49 -9.15
C ILE A 569 -18.06 -6.07 -8.63
N ASN A 570 -17.41 -5.25 -9.45
CA ASN A 570 -17.19 -3.83 -9.20
C ASN A 570 -17.83 -3.04 -10.36
N GLU A 571 -18.54 -1.97 -10.07
CA GLU A 571 -19.07 -1.07 -11.08
C GLU A 571 -18.67 0.36 -10.76
N TYR A 572 -18.25 1.09 -11.80
CA TYR A 572 -17.76 2.46 -11.71
C TYR A 572 -18.59 3.36 -12.63
N ASN A 573 -18.90 4.56 -12.13
CA ASN A 573 -19.50 5.64 -12.90
C ASN A 573 -18.55 6.84 -12.87
N ASN A 574 -18.52 7.61 -13.96
CA ASN A 574 -17.63 8.76 -14.14
C ASN A 574 -16.14 8.39 -13.96
N MET A 575 -15.76 7.17 -14.31
CA MET A 575 -14.39 6.71 -14.21
C MET A 575 -13.48 7.64 -15.02
N MET A 576 -12.47 8.21 -14.38
CA MET A 576 -11.54 9.14 -15.02
C MET A 576 -10.47 8.36 -15.77
N GLU A 577 -10.37 8.62 -17.06
CA GLU A 577 -9.35 8.04 -17.94
C GLU A 577 -8.76 9.15 -18.81
N PHE A 578 -7.46 9.07 -19.10
CA PHE A 578 -6.87 9.91 -20.13
C PHE A 578 -7.30 9.40 -21.50
N THR A 579 -7.94 10.25 -22.26
CA THR A 579 -8.40 9.95 -23.61
C THR A 579 -7.64 10.78 -24.62
N PHE A 580 -7.19 10.14 -25.70
CA PHE A 580 -6.62 10.84 -26.84
C PHE A 580 -7.72 11.47 -27.67
N GLY A 581 -7.51 12.69 -28.15
CA GLY A 581 -8.51 13.38 -28.95
C GLY A 581 -8.06 14.76 -29.41
N VAL A 582 -9.02 15.51 -29.95
CA VAL A 582 -8.84 16.91 -30.34
C VAL A 582 -9.48 17.80 -29.28
N TYR A 583 -8.66 18.55 -28.56
CA TYR A 583 -9.10 19.43 -27.47
C TYR A 583 -8.80 20.88 -27.83
N LYS A 584 -9.82 21.59 -28.31
CA LYS A 584 -9.71 22.98 -28.76
C LYS A 584 -10.74 23.87 -28.08
N PRO A 585 -10.47 25.16 -27.91
CA PRO A 585 -11.50 26.15 -27.59
C PRO A 585 -12.57 26.22 -28.70
N ASP A 586 -13.82 26.52 -28.33
CA ASP A 586 -14.93 26.63 -29.30
C ASP A 586 -14.70 27.67 -30.38
N SER A 587 -13.94 28.73 -30.03
CA SER A 587 -13.57 29.82 -30.97
C SER A 587 -12.57 29.41 -32.06
N VAL A 588 -11.96 28.23 -31.97
CA VAL A 588 -10.93 27.78 -32.89
C VAL A 588 -11.53 26.92 -34.01
N THR A 589 -11.31 27.32 -35.27
CA THR A 589 -11.57 26.47 -36.44
C THR A 589 -10.35 25.62 -36.73
N LEU A 590 -10.58 24.31 -36.87
CA LEU A 590 -9.50 23.37 -37.23
C LEU A 590 -9.14 23.46 -38.70
N THR A 591 -7.85 23.45 -38.94
CA THR A 591 -7.25 23.37 -40.28
C THR A 591 -6.15 22.29 -40.24
N PRO A 592 -5.75 21.69 -41.38
CA PRO A 592 -4.61 20.79 -41.40
C PRO A 592 -3.34 21.36 -40.78
N GLY A 593 -3.13 22.66 -40.87
CA GLY A 593 -1.94 23.34 -40.34
C GLY A 593 -1.94 23.54 -38.83
N ASN A 594 -3.13 23.58 -38.17
CA ASN A 594 -3.21 23.80 -36.72
C ASN A 594 -3.69 22.56 -35.92
N LEU A 595 -4.12 21.50 -36.59
CA LEU A 595 -4.68 20.29 -35.97
C LEU A 595 -3.73 19.71 -34.90
N LYS A 596 -2.44 19.60 -35.19
CA LYS A 596 -1.43 19.06 -34.26
C LYS A 596 -1.33 19.82 -32.94
N ASN A 597 -1.71 21.11 -32.90
CA ASN A 597 -1.65 21.93 -31.69
C ASN A 597 -2.78 21.57 -30.71
N TYR A 598 -3.81 20.84 -31.16
CA TYR A 598 -4.99 20.46 -30.38
C TYR A 598 -5.14 18.95 -30.23
N LEU A 599 -4.24 18.16 -30.84
CA LEU A 599 -4.18 16.72 -30.64
C LEU A 599 -3.41 16.39 -29.36
N GLY A 600 -3.97 15.52 -28.52
CA GLY A 600 -3.29 15.08 -27.30
C GLY A 600 -4.21 14.34 -26.36
N PHE A 601 -3.76 14.22 -25.12
CA PHE A 601 -4.52 13.55 -24.05
C PHE A 601 -5.19 14.59 -23.13
N GLN A 602 -6.36 14.22 -22.62
CA GLN A 602 -7.06 14.95 -21.57
C GLN A 602 -7.72 13.96 -20.61
N ALA A 603 -7.66 14.23 -19.32
CA ALA A 603 -8.43 13.47 -18.35
C ALA A 603 -9.93 13.74 -18.53
N GLN A 604 -10.73 12.67 -18.66
CA GLN A 604 -12.16 12.73 -18.92
C GLN A 604 -12.91 11.77 -17.99
N ASN A 605 -14.13 12.11 -17.59
CA ASN A 605 -15.06 11.16 -16.98
C ASN A 605 -15.66 10.25 -18.08
N ALA A 606 -14.83 9.48 -18.74
CA ALA A 606 -15.14 8.82 -19.98
C ALA A 606 -15.80 7.45 -19.80
N GLU A 607 -15.56 6.80 -18.66
CA GLU A 607 -15.96 5.41 -18.49
C GLU A 607 -17.10 5.21 -17.49
N LYS A 608 -18.08 4.44 -17.95
CA LYS A 608 -18.89 3.59 -17.10
C LYS A 608 -18.37 2.17 -17.26
N ALA A 609 -17.90 1.54 -16.20
CA ALA A 609 -17.16 0.29 -16.28
C ALA A 609 -17.70 -0.75 -15.30
N ARG A 610 -17.63 -2.02 -15.73
CA ARG A 610 -17.93 -3.16 -14.86
C ARG A 610 -16.79 -4.17 -14.91
N ILE A 611 -16.35 -4.62 -13.75
CA ILE A 611 -15.32 -5.64 -13.62
C ILE A 611 -15.86 -6.75 -12.75
N SER A 612 -16.09 -7.92 -13.34
CA SER A 612 -16.50 -9.12 -12.62
C SER A 612 -15.41 -10.18 -12.70
N GLY A 613 -15.33 -11.04 -11.69
CA GLY A 613 -14.31 -12.07 -11.70
C GLY A 613 -14.40 -13.06 -10.56
N ILE A 614 -13.45 -13.99 -10.59
CA ILE A 614 -13.24 -15.00 -9.55
C ILE A 614 -11.77 -14.94 -9.14
N GLU A 615 -11.54 -14.95 -7.84
CA GLU A 615 -10.22 -14.96 -7.23
C GLU A 615 -10.06 -16.20 -6.34
N PHE A 616 -8.92 -16.83 -6.46
CA PHE A 616 -8.46 -17.91 -5.62
C PHE A 616 -7.16 -17.47 -4.96
N SER A 617 -7.03 -17.63 -3.64
CA SER A 617 -5.77 -17.48 -2.94
C SER A 617 -5.58 -18.62 -1.92
N PHE A 618 -4.33 -19.03 -1.76
CA PHE A 618 -3.94 -20.02 -0.77
C PHE A 618 -2.65 -19.60 -0.09
N ASN A 619 -2.74 -19.37 1.21
CA ASN A 619 -1.63 -18.99 2.06
C ASN A 619 -1.34 -20.10 3.04
N SER A 620 -0.09 -20.52 3.17
CA SER A 620 0.29 -21.52 4.16
C SER A 620 1.59 -21.20 4.87
N THR A 621 1.70 -21.71 6.09
CA THR A 621 2.93 -21.63 6.89
C THR A 621 2.96 -22.75 7.91
N GLY A 622 4.15 -23.20 8.29
CA GLY A 622 4.36 -24.22 9.30
C GLY A 622 5.28 -25.32 8.83
N SER A 623 5.34 -26.42 9.57
CA SER A 623 6.23 -27.56 9.28
C SER A 623 5.48 -28.87 9.12
N ILE A 624 6.02 -29.71 8.25
CA ILE A 624 5.66 -31.14 8.11
C ILE A 624 6.95 -31.92 8.39
N GLY A 625 7.07 -32.49 9.58
CA GLY A 625 8.33 -33.01 10.08
C GLY A 625 9.38 -31.88 10.16
N ASP A 626 10.58 -32.14 9.64
CA ASP A 626 11.70 -31.17 9.62
C ASP A 626 11.60 -30.13 8.51
N LEU A 627 10.62 -30.25 7.60
CA LEU A 627 10.44 -29.36 6.46
C LEU A 627 9.50 -28.20 6.82
N GLN A 628 10.01 -26.98 6.92
CA GLN A 628 9.20 -25.77 6.99
C GLN A 628 8.74 -25.36 5.60
N ILE A 629 7.48 -25.01 5.48
CA ILE A 629 6.83 -24.61 4.22
C ILE A 629 6.14 -23.28 4.44
N VAL A 630 6.47 -22.29 3.60
CA VAL A 630 5.72 -21.04 3.48
C VAL A 630 5.27 -20.90 2.04
N SER A 631 3.98 -20.69 1.80
CA SER A 631 3.49 -20.49 0.44
C SER A 631 2.47 -19.37 0.35
N LEU A 632 2.48 -18.68 -0.81
CA LEU A 632 1.48 -17.72 -1.25
C LEU A 632 1.15 -18.09 -2.71
N LEU A 633 -0.05 -18.61 -2.94
CA LEU A 633 -0.51 -18.97 -4.28
C LEU A 633 -1.78 -18.18 -4.59
N GLY A 634 -1.92 -17.72 -5.80
CA GLY A 634 -3.13 -17.03 -6.22
C GLY A 634 -3.36 -17.03 -7.71
N TYR A 635 -4.63 -17.04 -8.06
CA TYR A 635 -5.10 -16.88 -9.43
C TYR A 635 -6.33 -15.98 -9.43
N THR A 636 -6.37 -15.06 -10.38
CA THR A 636 -7.50 -14.15 -10.55
C THR A 636 -7.90 -14.11 -12.03
N TYR A 637 -9.14 -14.41 -12.28
CA TYR A 637 -9.79 -14.15 -13.56
C TYR A 637 -10.64 -12.89 -13.45
N MET A 638 -10.52 -12.00 -14.43
CA MET A 638 -11.25 -10.74 -14.50
C MET A 638 -11.85 -10.54 -15.88
N ASN A 639 -13.06 -10.03 -15.91
CA ASN A 639 -13.74 -9.57 -17.13
C ASN A 639 -13.99 -8.05 -17.03
N PRO A 640 -12.99 -7.21 -17.37
CA PRO A 640 -13.09 -5.76 -17.27
C PRO A 640 -13.71 -5.19 -18.53
N ILE A 641 -14.97 -4.80 -18.48
CA ILE A 641 -15.71 -4.28 -19.64
C ILE A 641 -16.11 -2.82 -19.49
N SER A 642 -15.97 -2.06 -20.58
CA SER A 642 -16.58 -0.75 -20.74
C SER A 642 -18.08 -0.90 -20.97
N LEU A 643 -18.89 -0.17 -20.22
CA LEU A 643 -20.32 -0.02 -20.45
C LEU A 643 -20.64 1.21 -21.32
N ASN A 644 -19.62 1.98 -21.70
CA ASN A 644 -19.76 3.07 -22.64
C ASN A 644 -20.03 2.53 -24.04
N THR A 645 -21.09 3.02 -24.67
CA THR A 645 -21.51 2.61 -26.02
C THR A 645 -21.28 3.68 -27.07
N ASN A 646 -20.67 4.81 -26.71
CA ASN A 646 -20.37 5.91 -27.63
C ASN A 646 -19.34 5.44 -28.67
N PRO A 647 -19.66 5.38 -29.98
CA PRO A 647 -18.71 4.95 -31.01
C PRO A 647 -17.45 5.80 -31.09
N ASN A 648 -17.55 7.10 -30.83
CA ASN A 648 -16.40 7.98 -30.84
C ASN A 648 -15.41 7.64 -29.73
N TYR A 649 -15.92 7.30 -28.54
CA TYR A 649 -15.08 6.85 -27.44
C TYR A 649 -14.42 5.49 -27.75
N LEU A 650 -15.20 4.54 -28.26
CA LEU A 650 -14.69 3.20 -28.58
C LEU A 650 -13.63 3.23 -29.71
N SER A 651 -13.68 4.22 -30.62
CA SER A 651 -12.72 4.35 -31.72
C SER A 651 -11.28 4.64 -31.26
N PHE A 652 -11.09 5.14 -30.02
CA PHE A 652 -9.77 5.38 -29.44
C PHE A 652 -9.12 4.12 -28.84
N MET A 653 -9.87 3.02 -28.76
CA MET A 653 -9.38 1.73 -28.30
C MET A 653 -8.66 0.99 -29.44
N SER A 654 -7.57 0.29 -29.13
CA SER A 654 -6.82 -0.52 -30.10
C SER A 654 -7.61 -1.76 -30.56
N ASP A 655 -8.53 -2.27 -29.72
CA ASP A 655 -9.45 -3.35 -30.02
C ASP A 655 -10.86 -2.98 -29.54
N THR A 656 -11.78 -2.83 -30.46
CA THR A 656 -13.19 -2.50 -30.19
C THR A 656 -14.04 -3.74 -29.92
N ASN A 657 -13.52 -4.95 -30.18
CA ASN A 657 -14.20 -6.20 -29.95
C ASN A 657 -14.31 -6.50 -28.45
N GLY A 658 -15.50 -6.84 -27.98
CA GLY A 658 -15.72 -7.24 -26.58
C GLY A 658 -15.64 -6.10 -25.56
N ARG A 659 -15.36 -4.87 -25.97
CA ARG A 659 -15.33 -3.66 -25.12
C ARG A 659 -14.48 -3.83 -23.86
N ILE A 660 -13.34 -4.50 -23.95
CA ILE A 660 -12.41 -4.68 -22.83
C ILE A 660 -11.80 -3.32 -22.47
N LEU A 661 -11.75 -2.98 -21.19
CA LEU A 661 -11.10 -1.75 -20.72
C LEU A 661 -9.62 -1.72 -21.09
N LYS A 662 -9.12 -0.54 -21.46
CA LYS A 662 -7.71 -0.34 -21.78
C LYS A 662 -6.82 -0.64 -20.55
N TYR A 663 -5.61 -1.17 -20.80
CA TYR A 663 -4.59 -1.41 -19.77
C TYR A 663 -5.05 -2.36 -18.66
N ARG A 664 -5.79 -3.42 -18.99
CA ARG A 664 -6.24 -4.45 -18.05
C ARG A 664 -5.78 -5.83 -18.50
N PHE A 665 -5.43 -6.65 -17.53
CA PHE A 665 -5.18 -8.08 -17.73
C PHE A 665 -6.46 -8.86 -17.42
N LYS A 666 -6.71 -9.96 -18.13
CA LYS A 666 -7.82 -10.88 -17.83
C LYS A 666 -7.43 -11.95 -16.83
N HIS A 667 -6.20 -12.40 -16.88
CA HIS A 667 -5.68 -13.48 -16.04
C HIS A 667 -4.42 -13.04 -15.33
N LEU A 668 -4.38 -13.24 -14.02
CA LEU A 668 -3.22 -13.05 -13.16
C LEU A 668 -2.99 -14.35 -12.39
N ALA A 669 -1.77 -14.87 -12.39
CA ALA A 669 -1.37 -15.96 -11.53
C ALA A 669 -0.07 -15.61 -10.82
N LYS A 670 -0.01 -15.89 -9.52
CA LYS A 670 1.15 -15.64 -8.68
C LYS A 670 1.38 -16.82 -7.76
N ALA A 671 2.59 -17.26 -7.66
CA ALA A 671 2.99 -18.33 -6.77
C ALA A 671 4.32 -17.98 -6.12
N ASP A 672 4.41 -18.17 -4.83
CA ASP A 672 5.65 -18.12 -4.08
C ASP A 672 5.67 -19.29 -3.11
N VAL A 673 6.74 -20.07 -3.13
CA VAL A 673 6.94 -21.19 -2.22
C VAL A 673 8.35 -21.14 -1.68
N GLU A 674 8.49 -21.15 -0.38
CA GLU A 674 9.76 -21.29 0.33
C GLU A 674 9.77 -22.56 1.17
N LEU A 675 10.75 -23.38 0.95
CA LEU A 675 10.99 -24.64 1.63
C LEU A 675 12.27 -24.51 2.46
N THR A 676 12.18 -24.70 3.75
CA THR A 676 13.35 -24.69 4.64
C THR A 676 13.52 -26.05 5.30
N TYR A 677 14.63 -26.71 5.00
CA TYR A 677 15.03 -27.95 5.62
C TYR A 677 16.29 -27.74 6.44
N LYS A 678 16.22 -27.98 7.75
CA LYS A 678 17.29 -27.66 8.71
C LYS A 678 17.71 -26.18 8.59
N LYS A 679 18.86 -25.91 7.95
CA LYS A 679 19.43 -24.58 7.78
C LYS A 679 19.33 -24.03 6.34
N LEU A 680 18.92 -24.83 5.37
CA LEU A 680 18.83 -24.45 3.97
C LEU A 680 17.41 -24.02 3.61
N SER A 681 17.25 -22.81 3.11
CA SER A 681 15.99 -22.34 2.54
C SER A 681 16.11 -22.22 1.03
N LEU A 682 15.16 -22.83 0.32
CA LEU A 682 15.01 -22.73 -1.13
C LEU A 682 13.67 -22.06 -1.44
N GLY A 683 13.67 -21.04 -2.26
CA GLY A 683 12.46 -20.34 -2.64
C GLY A 683 12.30 -20.26 -4.16
N PHE A 684 11.06 -20.37 -4.58
CA PHE A 684 10.63 -20.28 -5.97
C PHE A 684 9.45 -19.34 -6.08
N SER A 685 9.49 -18.43 -7.05
CA SER A 685 8.37 -17.55 -7.38
C SER A 685 8.02 -17.66 -8.85
N CYS A 686 6.73 -17.53 -9.16
CA CYS A 686 6.21 -17.47 -10.52
C CYS A 686 5.14 -16.37 -10.60
N ARG A 687 5.22 -15.53 -11.65
CA ARG A 687 4.22 -14.50 -11.92
C ARG A 687 3.79 -14.62 -13.39
N TYR A 688 2.48 -14.64 -13.61
CA TYR A 688 1.90 -14.61 -14.96
C TYR A 688 0.85 -13.51 -15.04
N ASN A 689 1.00 -12.62 -16.01
CA ASN A 689 -0.02 -11.66 -16.44
C ASN A 689 -0.38 -11.98 -17.89
N SER A 690 -1.65 -12.13 -18.19
CA SER A 690 -2.11 -12.36 -19.57
C SER A 690 -1.76 -11.19 -20.47
N ASN A 691 -1.85 -11.38 -21.80
CA ASN A 691 -1.71 -10.25 -22.72
C ASN A 691 -2.77 -9.17 -22.42
N MET A 692 -2.32 -7.92 -22.49
CA MET A 692 -3.17 -6.74 -22.38
C MET A 692 -3.87 -6.52 -23.73
N THR A 693 -5.12 -6.92 -23.83
CA THR A 693 -5.86 -6.91 -25.10
C THR A 693 -6.01 -5.50 -25.65
N ASN A 694 -6.32 -4.53 -24.79
CA ASN A 694 -6.68 -3.18 -25.22
C ASN A 694 -5.78 -2.09 -24.62
N ILE A 695 -5.37 -1.14 -25.45
CA ILE A 695 -4.60 0.06 -25.12
C ILE A 695 -5.15 1.25 -25.90
N ASP A 696 -4.58 2.44 -25.72
CA ASP A 696 -4.85 3.57 -26.61
C ASP A 696 -4.33 3.28 -28.01
N ARG A 697 -5.23 3.39 -28.99
CA ARG A 697 -4.99 3.08 -30.41
C ARG A 697 -3.86 3.91 -31.00
N VAL A 698 -3.76 5.16 -30.58
CA VAL A 698 -2.73 6.11 -30.99
C VAL A 698 -1.28 5.64 -30.75
N PHE A 699 -1.06 4.72 -29.82
CA PHE A 699 0.28 4.17 -29.61
C PHE A 699 0.71 3.14 -30.65
N GLN A 700 -0.22 2.62 -31.44
CA GLN A 700 0.03 1.60 -32.46
C GLN A 700 -0.08 2.14 -33.89
N GLU A 701 -0.54 3.37 -34.06
CA GLU A 701 -0.83 3.95 -35.38
C GLU A 701 0.08 5.13 -35.69
N ASP A 702 0.25 5.37 -36.97
CA ASP A 702 0.90 6.56 -37.50
C ASP A 702 -0.04 7.76 -37.33
N LEU A 703 0.50 8.84 -36.75
CA LEU A 703 -0.24 10.08 -36.53
C LEU A 703 -0.36 10.94 -37.80
N ASP A 704 0.51 10.75 -38.78
CA ASP A 704 0.52 11.49 -40.03
C ASP A 704 0.86 10.58 -41.23
N PRO A 705 -0.07 9.74 -41.68
CA PRO A 705 0.19 8.83 -42.80
C PRO A 705 0.43 9.53 -44.13
N THR A 706 0.33 10.87 -44.18
CA THR A 706 0.44 11.64 -45.41
C THR A 706 1.81 12.27 -45.66
N SER A 707 2.65 12.42 -44.64
CA SER A 707 3.93 13.13 -44.77
C SER A 707 5.15 12.34 -44.33
N ALA A 708 5.30 12.06 -43.07
CA ALA A 708 6.37 11.26 -42.51
C ALA A 708 5.75 10.37 -41.42
N GLU A 709 6.15 9.13 -41.37
CA GLU A 709 5.69 8.21 -40.33
C GLU A 709 5.99 8.77 -38.93
N ILE A 710 4.97 9.21 -38.20
CA ILE A 710 5.08 9.76 -36.85
C ILE A 710 4.41 8.80 -35.88
N TYR A 711 5.21 7.97 -35.23
CA TYR A 711 4.76 7.08 -34.16
C TYR A 711 5.13 7.64 -32.79
N ILE A 712 4.20 7.56 -31.83
CA ILE A 712 4.48 7.88 -30.43
C ILE A 712 5.39 6.81 -29.82
N LEU A 713 5.10 5.54 -30.10
CA LEU A 713 5.89 4.39 -29.67
C LEU A 713 6.29 3.55 -30.91
N PRO A 714 7.40 3.92 -31.58
CA PRO A 714 7.81 3.24 -32.80
C PRO A 714 8.00 1.74 -32.58
N GLY A 715 7.46 0.91 -33.51
CA GLY A 715 7.54 -0.56 -33.47
C GLY A 715 6.61 -1.23 -32.46
N LEU A 716 5.77 -0.48 -31.70
CA LEU A 716 4.91 -1.07 -30.66
C LEU A 716 3.91 -2.08 -31.21
N LYS A 717 3.35 -1.85 -32.38
CA LYS A 717 2.38 -2.79 -33.00
C LYS A 717 3.03 -4.14 -33.21
N ASP A 718 4.16 -4.18 -33.92
CA ASP A 718 4.88 -5.41 -34.24
C ASP A 718 5.39 -6.11 -32.96
N TYR A 719 5.84 -5.32 -31.98
CA TYR A 719 6.22 -5.83 -30.67
C TYR A 719 5.07 -6.57 -29.99
N ARG A 720 3.88 -5.98 -29.96
CA ARG A 720 2.69 -6.57 -29.33
C ARG A 720 2.18 -7.80 -30.08
N GLU A 721 2.28 -7.84 -31.41
CA GLU A 721 1.94 -9.01 -32.21
C GLU A 721 2.88 -10.18 -31.93
N LYS A 722 4.17 -9.89 -31.74
CA LYS A 722 5.20 -10.89 -31.41
C LYS A 722 5.10 -11.40 -29.97
N TYR A 723 4.82 -10.52 -28.99
CA TYR A 723 4.79 -10.85 -27.56
C TYR A 723 3.35 -10.85 -27.00
N ASN A 724 2.45 -11.61 -27.63
CA ASN A 724 1.00 -11.63 -27.34
C ASN A 724 0.54 -12.74 -26.39
N LYS A 725 1.44 -13.53 -25.82
CA LYS A 725 1.10 -14.67 -24.93
C LYS A 725 1.04 -14.30 -23.44
N GLY A 726 1.25 -13.02 -23.11
CA GLY A 726 1.39 -12.57 -21.74
C GLY A 726 2.82 -12.71 -21.20
N ALA A 727 3.02 -12.27 -19.97
CA ALA A 727 4.29 -12.22 -19.26
C ALA A 727 4.36 -13.35 -18.23
N LEU A 728 5.27 -14.30 -18.41
CA LEU A 728 5.55 -15.37 -17.45
C LEU A 728 6.98 -15.20 -16.93
N VAL A 729 7.13 -14.94 -15.64
CA VAL A 729 8.40 -14.65 -15.00
C VAL A 729 8.62 -15.58 -13.82
N PHE A 730 9.82 -16.16 -13.74
CA PHE A 730 10.25 -17.03 -12.64
C PHE A 730 11.41 -16.40 -11.89
N ASP A 731 11.38 -16.47 -10.57
CA ASP A 731 12.47 -16.07 -9.69
C ASP A 731 12.85 -17.28 -8.82
N ALA A 732 14.13 -17.36 -8.44
CA ALA A 732 14.65 -18.40 -7.56
C ALA A 732 15.53 -17.78 -6.47
N ARG A 733 15.52 -18.37 -5.28
CA ARG A 733 16.38 -17.92 -4.20
C ARG A 733 16.87 -19.07 -3.35
N ILE A 734 18.07 -18.91 -2.82
CA ILE A 734 18.66 -19.78 -1.83
C ILE A 734 19.13 -18.94 -0.64
N ALA A 735 18.85 -19.37 0.58
CA ALA A 735 19.28 -18.69 1.79
C ALA A 735 19.83 -19.64 2.82
N LEU A 736 20.91 -19.22 3.45
CA LEU A 736 21.64 -19.97 4.46
C LEU A 736 21.84 -19.09 5.71
N PRO A 737 21.38 -19.50 6.91
CA PRO A 737 21.82 -18.86 8.14
C PRO A 737 23.29 -19.24 8.40
N ALA A 738 24.19 -18.27 8.34
CA ALA A 738 25.59 -18.46 8.68
C ALA A 738 25.77 -18.61 10.21
N SER A 739 24.86 -17.99 10.99
CA SER A 739 24.72 -18.18 12.44
C SER A 739 23.26 -17.85 12.83
N GLU A 740 22.96 -17.84 14.13
CA GLU A 740 21.63 -17.40 14.64
C GLU A 740 21.33 -15.95 14.29
N ASN A 741 22.35 -15.13 14.15
CA ASN A 741 22.24 -13.68 13.91
C ASN A 741 22.53 -13.26 12.45
N TYR A 742 23.02 -14.16 11.61
CA TYR A 742 23.47 -13.84 10.25
C TYR A 742 22.82 -14.75 9.23
N ARG A 743 22.23 -14.16 8.19
CA ARG A 743 21.65 -14.86 7.05
C ARG A 743 22.21 -14.31 5.75
N VAL A 744 22.65 -15.18 4.86
CA VAL A 744 23.11 -14.84 3.51
C VAL A 744 22.13 -15.43 2.52
N SER A 745 21.72 -14.64 1.54
CA SER A 745 20.80 -15.07 0.49
C SER A 745 21.34 -14.72 -0.89
N PHE A 746 21.15 -15.62 -1.84
CA PHE A 746 21.37 -15.39 -3.27
C PHE A 746 20.04 -15.50 -3.98
N ILE A 747 19.73 -14.51 -4.81
CA ILE A 747 18.44 -14.35 -5.47
C ILE A 747 18.70 -14.14 -6.96
N VAL A 748 17.95 -14.83 -7.79
CA VAL A 748 17.95 -14.66 -9.24
C VAL A 748 16.55 -14.26 -9.65
N ASN A 749 16.37 -13.02 -10.07
CA ASN A 749 15.11 -12.54 -10.63
C ASN A 749 15.09 -12.76 -12.13
N ASN A 750 13.91 -13.01 -12.69
CA ASN A 750 13.71 -13.35 -14.10
C ASN A 750 14.64 -14.47 -14.56
N LEU A 751 14.60 -15.61 -13.87
CA LEU A 751 15.50 -16.76 -14.03
C LEU A 751 15.66 -17.21 -15.51
N LEU A 752 14.58 -17.16 -16.28
CA LEU A 752 14.57 -17.57 -17.69
C LEU A 752 14.96 -16.44 -18.65
N ASN A 753 15.28 -15.26 -18.13
CA ASN A 753 15.61 -14.06 -18.93
C ASN A 753 14.53 -13.74 -19.97
N ASN A 754 13.26 -13.82 -19.57
CA ASN A 754 12.14 -13.52 -20.46
C ASN A 754 12.00 -12.01 -20.64
N GLU A 755 11.79 -11.60 -21.90
CA GLU A 755 11.44 -10.22 -22.23
C GLU A 755 9.93 -10.05 -22.07
N TYR A 756 9.51 -9.05 -21.30
CA TYR A 756 8.10 -8.75 -21.04
C TYR A 756 7.89 -7.27 -20.73
N THR A 757 6.65 -6.83 -20.81
CA THR A 757 6.25 -5.45 -20.50
C THR A 757 5.14 -5.44 -19.44
N THR A 758 5.10 -4.39 -18.61
CA THR A 758 3.99 -4.12 -17.70
C THR A 758 2.99 -3.15 -18.31
N ARG A 759 3.45 -2.24 -19.17
CA ARG A 759 2.65 -1.34 -20.01
C ARG A 759 3.27 -1.23 -21.41
N PRO A 760 2.56 -0.63 -22.37
CA PRO A 760 3.16 -0.33 -23.67
C PRO A 760 4.44 0.49 -23.57
N GLY A 761 5.49 0.07 -24.25
CA GLY A 761 6.78 0.77 -24.27
C GLY A 761 7.64 0.61 -23.03
N ASP A 762 7.27 -0.25 -22.08
CA ASP A 762 7.98 -0.44 -20.82
C ASP A 762 8.51 -1.87 -20.69
N ILE A 763 9.61 -2.15 -21.39
CA ILE A 763 10.29 -3.46 -21.30
C ILE A 763 10.95 -3.56 -19.93
N GLN A 764 10.63 -4.63 -19.19
CA GLN A 764 11.04 -4.88 -17.83
C GLN A 764 12.48 -5.43 -17.72
N PRO A 765 13.08 -5.47 -16.50
CA PRO A 765 14.48 -5.85 -16.32
C PRO A 765 14.79 -7.24 -16.89
N PRO A 766 15.99 -7.42 -17.47
CA PRO A 766 16.52 -8.72 -17.79
C PRO A 766 16.80 -9.52 -16.51
N ARG A 767 17.28 -10.75 -16.64
CA ARG A 767 17.71 -11.54 -15.48
C ARG A 767 18.70 -10.75 -14.63
N SER A 768 18.47 -10.72 -13.30
CA SER A 768 19.38 -10.08 -12.35
C SER A 768 19.78 -11.03 -11.24
N PHE A 769 20.96 -10.82 -10.71
CA PHE A 769 21.56 -11.62 -9.65
C PHE A 769 21.79 -10.72 -8.43
N LEU A 770 21.30 -11.13 -7.27
CA LEU A 770 21.40 -10.35 -6.05
C LEU A 770 22.04 -11.21 -4.94
N MET A 771 22.88 -10.58 -4.15
CA MET A 771 23.37 -11.10 -2.87
C MET A 771 22.88 -10.22 -1.74
N GLN A 772 22.37 -10.84 -0.67
CA GLN A 772 21.84 -10.14 0.48
C GLN A 772 22.42 -10.73 1.75
N ILE A 773 22.81 -9.86 2.67
CA ILE A 773 23.27 -10.21 4.02
C ILE A 773 22.33 -9.53 5.01
N GLN A 774 21.75 -10.32 5.89
CA GLN A 774 20.92 -9.84 7.00
C GLN A 774 21.60 -10.16 8.31
N MET A 775 21.59 -9.19 9.23
CA MET A 775 22.15 -9.29 10.56
C MET A 775 21.10 -8.85 11.58
N LYS A 776 20.98 -9.57 12.68
CA LYS A 776 20.05 -9.26 13.77
C LYS A 776 20.80 -9.36 15.11
N PHE A 777 20.70 -8.30 15.95
CA PHE A 777 21.34 -8.20 17.24
C PHE A 777 20.36 -7.79 18.33
#